data_c9eb1bb3d2aac17b754efcb277fe2f26
#
_entry.id   c9eb1bb3d2aac17b754efcb277fe2f26
#
_cell.length_a   1.000
_cell.length_b   1.000
_cell.length_c   1.000
_cell.angle_alpha   90.00
_cell.angle_beta   90.00
_cell.angle_gamma   90.00
#
_symmetry.space_group_name_H-M   'P 1'
#
loop_
_entity.id
_entity.type
_entity.pdbx_description
1 polymer ?
#
loop_
_entity_poly.entity_id
_entity_poly.type
_entity_poly.pdbx_seq_one_letter_code
_entity_poly.pdbx_strand_id
1 'polypeptide(L)'
;MSHVRQLLFVFATWAVSASANTVSVPDFNRDIAPLIAKRCLECHNKRDLKGDINLTTEVGFTKGTENGRLALELVTKGEMPPKVKGQQQKLPDAEIALLKRWVNAGVAWPSGRVLDPYESTTDVRGGRDWWSLQPVVRPAVPRLAKHPVDAFIAAKLAKESMVSAVRAGRRTLVRRAYFDLTGLPPTPEQVEQFIRDPAPDAWPRLIDRLLASPRHGEHWARYWLDLVRFAETDGYERDKLKPNIWRYRDWVINAFNSDMPYTQFVAEQLAGDEVPNRTEQSVVATGMIRAGTWNDEPNDPNDYLYTRLEDMVHTTTSAFLGLTVKCARCHEHKFDPIPQNDYYRIASFFWAGHMGQANQGGPTTKALGYEAYGWTDKSSNPPPIRLLLNGERHKPGPEIAPGFLSAVNALDKPLAPPPPGSKTTQRRLQFARWITNEQNPLTARVMVNRLWLQHFGQGLVRSPNNFGFKGELPTHPGLLDWLASEFMRPTVDAGPAWTLKRIHKLIMTSSTYRQRSVHPHETQYSQRDFLNRNLWKFNRRRISSESLRDAMLAVGGRLNMRMGGPSFYPGMSAEALEGLSRKAGDWKSSPADERSRRSIYMMTKRSRLLPLMTTFDFSDTTASCGQRDVTTVAPQALALLNNQFTHAQSEALAKRLAGHAAGTVEQVKLAWQLAFGRNPSDGELGQAENHLHEQRQHFDGRNNPGHLALASLCHVLLNCNEFIYVD
;
A
#
# COMPACT_ATOMS: atom_id res chain seq x y z
N MET A 1 -68.03 -32.25 62.63
CA MET A 1 -66.79 -33.04 62.66
C MET A 1 -65.75 -32.24 61.91
N SER A 2 -65.14 -31.37 62.50
CA SER A 2 -63.86 -31.12 63.15
C SER A 2 -62.67 -31.64 62.32
N HIS A 3 -61.89 -30.75 61.82
CA HIS A 3 -60.40 -30.82 61.87
C HIS A 3 -59.79 -29.43 61.68
N VAL A 4 -59.25 -28.93 62.77
CA VAL A 4 -58.32 -27.77 62.86
C VAL A 4 -56.99 -28.14 62.22
N ARG A 5 -56.49 -27.28 61.37
CA ARG A 5 -55.05 -27.32 60.90
C ARG A 5 -54.36 -26.07 61.45
N GLN A 6 -53.44 -26.32 62.35
CA GLN A 6 -52.50 -25.36 62.89
C GLN A 6 -51.54 -24.88 61.80
N LEU A 7 -51.41 -23.55 61.59
CA LEU A 7 -50.36 -22.90 60.80
C LEU A 7 -49.16 -22.62 61.71
N LEU A 8 -48.04 -23.30 61.40
CA LEU A 8 -46.72 -22.98 61.96
C LEU A 8 -46.11 -21.83 61.14
N PHE A 9 -45.89 -20.67 61.71
CA PHE A 9 -45.10 -19.61 61.16
C PHE A 9 -43.61 -19.91 61.45
N VAL A 10 -42.85 -20.18 60.40
CA VAL A 10 -41.38 -20.25 60.44
C VAL A 10 -40.84 -18.87 60.09
N PHE A 11 -40.26 -18.16 61.05
CA PHE A 11 -39.51 -16.93 60.87
C PHE A 11 -38.16 -17.31 60.25
N ALA A 12 -37.95 -17.08 58.90
CA ALA A 12 -36.66 -17.12 58.26
C ALA A 12 -35.95 -15.79 58.49
N THR A 13 -35.00 -15.74 59.37
CA THR A 13 -34.06 -14.61 59.52
C THR A 13 -33.13 -14.58 58.31
N TRP A 14 -33.32 -13.60 57.42
CA TRP A 14 -32.38 -13.30 56.37
C TRP A 14 -31.16 -12.58 56.98
N ALA A 15 -30.04 -13.31 57.10
CA ALA A 15 -28.74 -12.73 57.33
C ALA A 15 -28.28 -12.05 56.01
N VAL A 16 -28.35 -10.74 55.97
CA VAL A 16 -27.72 -9.94 54.90
C VAL A 16 -26.21 -10.03 55.12
N SER A 17 -25.56 -10.95 54.38
CA SER A 17 -24.11 -10.94 54.28
C SER A 17 -23.69 -9.70 53.50
N ALA A 18 -23.23 -8.67 54.20
CA ALA A 18 -22.52 -7.58 53.61
C ALA A 18 -21.21 -8.11 53.05
N SER A 19 -21.17 -8.42 51.75
CA SER A 19 -19.91 -8.65 51.04
C SER A 19 -19.12 -7.36 51.09
N ALA A 20 -18.15 -7.28 52.02
CA ALA A 20 -17.13 -6.27 51.98
C ALA A 20 -16.41 -6.43 50.64
N ASN A 21 -16.64 -5.48 49.71
CA ASN A 21 -15.83 -5.32 48.53
C ASN A 21 -14.38 -5.06 48.99
N THR A 22 -13.61 -6.13 49.17
CA THR A 22 -12.15 -6.01 49.35
C THR A 22 -11.60 -5.43 48.05
N VAL A 23 -11.39 -4.12 48.03
CA VAL A 23 -10.74 -3.42 46.92
C VAL A 23 -9.35 -4.02 46.82
N SER A 24 -9.11 -4.89 45.83
CA SER A 24 -7.86 -5.56 45.61
C SER A 24 -6.75 -4.54 45.40
N VAL A 25 -5.53 -4.83 45.96
CA VAL A 25 -4.33 -4.06 45.69
C VAL A 25 -4.09 -4.07 44.18
N PRO A 26 -3.82 -2.92 43.54
CA PRO A 26 -3.56 -2.86 42.09
C PRO A 26 -2.32 -3.71 41.74
N ASP A 27 -2.45 -4.52 40.68
CA ASP A 27 -1.33 -5.26 40.10
C ASP A 27 -0.42 -4.31 39.32
N PHE A 28 0.92 -4.38 39.59
CA PHE A 28 1.86 -3.48 38.95
C PHE A 28 1.85 -3.59 37.42
N ASN A 29 2.00 -4.80 36.88
CA ASN A 29 2.14 -5.00 35.44
C ASN A 29 0.84 -4.75 34.68
N ARG A 30 -0.31 -5.10 35.27
CA ARG A 30 -1.62 -4.95 34.64
C ARG A 30 -2.18 -3.53 34.77
N ASP A 31 -2.02 -2.92 35.94
CA ASP A 31 -2.77 -1.70 36.29
C ASP A 31 -1.89 -0.45 36.37
N ILE A 32 -0.64 -0.57 36.86
CA ILE A 32 0.24 0.57 37.19
C ILE A 32 1.26 0.86 36.07
N ALA A 33 1.96 -0.15 35.58
CA ALA A 33 2.99 0.03 34.55
C ALA A 33 2.41 0.68 33.27
N PRO A 34 1.23 0.26 32.74
CA PRO A 34 0.62 0.94 31.59
C PRO A 34 0.25 2.40 31.90
N LEU A 35 -0.21 2.68 33.11
CA LEU A 35 -0.56 4.03 33.53
C LEU A 35 0.67 4.94 33.61
N ILE A 36 1.75 4.50 34.24
CA ILE A 36 3.01 5.25 34.30
C ILE A 36 3.57 5.43 32.88
N ALA A 37 3.60 4.38 32.07
CA ALA A 37 4.07 4.45 30.68
C ALA A 37 3.27 5.47 29.86
N LYS A 38 1.95 5.47 30.01
CA LYS A 38 1.06 6.37 29.26
C LYS A 38 1.15 7.82 29.70
N ARG A 39 1.26 8.09 31.01
CA ARG A 39 1.08 9.44 31.58
C ARG A 39 2.38 10.13 32.00
N CYS A 40 3.43 9.37 32.28
CA CYS A 40 4.63 9.90 32.93
C CYS A 40 5.91 9.75 32.10
N LEU A 41 6.07 8.60 31.39
CA LEU A 41 7.37 8.24 30.79
C LEU A 41 7.72 9.06 29.55
N GLU A 42 6.82 9.84 28.98
CA GLU A 42 7.18 10.76 27.89
C GLU A 42 8.14 11.86 28.34
N CYS A 43 8.02 12.27 29.60
CA CYS A 43 8.83 13.35 30.19
C CYS A 43 9.83 12.86 31.24
N HIS A 44 9.59 11.72 31.87
CA HIS A 44 10.33 11.22 33.04
C HIS A 44 10.97 9.85 32.74
N ASN A 45 11.87 9.79 31.78
CA ASN A 45 12.62 8.60 31.38
C ASN A 45 14.14 8.90 31.36
N LYS A 46 14.98 7.90 31.05
CA LYS A 46 16.43 8.05 31.03
C LYS A 46 17.00 9.14 30.13
N ARG A 47 16.19 9.55 29.10
CA ARG A 47 16.59 10.54 28.09
C ARG A 47 16.02 11.92 28.40
N ASP A 48 14.74 11.95 28.77
CA ASP A 48 14.02 13.16 29.16
C ASP A 48 13.82 13.14 30.68
N LEU A 49 14.82 13.62 31.39
CA LEU A 49 14.81 13.74 32.85
C LEU A 49 14.17 15.07 33.27
N LYS A 50 12.95 15.40 32.83
CA LYS A 50 12.31 16.65 33.23
C LYS A 50 12.12 16.68 34.75
N GLY A 51 12.66 17.72 35.38
CA GLY A 51 12.69 17.84 36.85
C GLY A 51 13.60 16.79 37.52
N ASP A 52 14.59 16.26 36.79
CA ASP A 52 15.52 15.26 37.26
C ASP A 52 14.91 13.95 37.78
N ILE A 53 13.68 13.67 37.34
CA ILE A 53 12.91 12.49 37.76
C ILE A 53 12.88 11.44 36.63
N ASN A 54 13.33 10.21 36.99
CA ASN A 54 13.22 9.04 36.11
C ASN A 54 12.24 8.02 36.73
N LEU A 55 11.07 7.85 36.06
CA LEU A 55 10.00 6.95 36.53
C LEU A 55 10.03 5.58 35.84
N THR A 56 11.13 5.21 35.17
CA THR A 56 11.26 3.91 34.50
C THR A 56 11.66 2.75 35.42
N THR A 57 12.17 3.04 36.62
CA THR A 57 12.66 2.03 37.60
C THR A 57 12.10 2.28 38.98
N GLU A 58 12.05 1.22 39.80
CA GLU A 58 11.69 1.33 41.22
C GLU A 58 12.53 2.38 41.95
N VAL A 59 13.85 2.32 41.78
CA VAL A 59 14.79 3.29 42.41
C VAL A 59 14.51 4.70 41.93
N GLY A 60 14.25 4.88 40.63
CA GLY A 60 13.90 6.19 40.07
C GLY A 60 12.56 6.71 40.56
N PHE A 61 11.59 5.83 40.79
CA PHE A 61 10.26 6.19 41.33
C PHE A 61 10.32 6.44 42.83
N THR A 62 11.09 5.66 43.57
CA THR A 62 11.18 5.70 45.04
C THR A 62 12.40 6.44 45.57
N LYS A 63 13.33 6.87 44.67
CA LYS A 63 14.62 7.49 45.04
C LYS A 63 14.44 8.71 45.96
N GLY A 64 14.70 8.45 47.24
CA GLY A 64 14.18 9.23 48.31
C GLY A 64 12.64 9.12 48.28
N THR A 65 12.05 8.50 49.25
CA THR A 65 10.60 8.38 49.43
C THR A 65 9.81 9.64 49.03
N GLU A 66 10.49 10.74 48.90
CA GLU A 66 9.98 12.04 48.47
C GLU A 66 9.65 12.13 46.97
N ASN A 67 10.41 11.50 46.06
CA ASN A 67 10.13 11.65 44.60
C ASN A 67 8.86 10.91 44.16
N GLY A 68 8.61 9.72 44.66
CA GLY A 68 7.37 9.01 44.38
C GLY A 68 6.16 9.65 45.03
N ARG A 69 6.31 10.12 46.28
CA ARG A 69 5.26 10.87 46.97
C ARG A 69 5.05 12.24 46.36
N LEU A 70 6.13 12.94 45.99
CA LEU A 70 6.04 14.23 45.29
C LEU A 70 5.30 14.08 43.94
N ALA A 71 5.62 13.08 43.14
CA ALA A 71 4.94 12.83 41.88
C ALA A 71 3.44 12.60 42.07
N LEU A 72 3.02 11.76 43.03
CA LEU A 72 1.64 11.54 43.38
C LEU A 72 0.95 12.79 43.91
N GLU A 73 1.66 13.59 44.72
CA GLU A 73 1.14 14.82 45.25
C GLU A 73 0.90 15.88 44.20
N LEU A 74 1.86 16.08 43.28
CA LEU A 74 1.72 16.97 42.11
C LEU A 74 0.56 16.55 41.20
N VAL A 75 0.41 15.25 40.94
CA VAL A 75 -0.71 14.70 40.17
C VAL A 75 -2.04 14.93 40.90
N THR A 76 -2.07 14.75 42.22
CA THR A 76 -3.27 14.93 43.01
C THR A 76 -3.70 16.40 43.06
N LYS A 77 -2.75 17.33 43.18
CA LYS A 77 -2.98 18.77 43.13
C LYS A 77 -3.32 19.29 41.74
N GLY A 78 -3.16 18.44 40.68
CA GLY A 78 -3.35 18.83 39.30
C GLY A 78 -2.19 19.66 38.74
N GLU A 79 -1.03 19.66 39.36
CA GLU A 79 0.16 20.36 38.90
C GLU A 79 0.92 19.57 37.83
N MET A 80 0.73 18.25 37.80
CA MET A 80 1.18 17.34 36.74
C MET A 80 0.00 16.59 36.13
N PRO A 81 -0.01 16.38 34.82
CA PRO A 81 0.90 16.88 33.76
C PRO A 81 0.91 18.41 33.65
N PRO A 82 1.97 19.02 33.07
CA PRO A 82 2.08 20.48 32.94
C PRO A 82 0.99 21.05 32.02
N LYS A 83 0.74 22.35 32.13
CA LYS A 83 -0.20 23.07 31.26
C LYS A 83 0.20 22.95 29.79
N VAL A 84 -0.77 22.62 28.94
CA VAL A 84 -0.61 22.62 27.47
C VAL A 84 -1.40 23.80 26.92
N LYS A 85 -0.76 24.71 26.21
CA LYS A 85 -1.38 25.94 25.67
C LYS A 85 -2.17 26.72 26.73
N GLY A 86 -1.64 26.79 27.95
CA GLY A 86 -2.25 27.49 29.06
C GLY A 86 -3.38 26.73 29.80
N GLN A 87 -3.82 25.60 29.28
CA GLN A 87 -4.87 24.78 29.90
C GLN A 87 -4.24 23.69 30.78
N GLN A 88 -4.74 23.56 32.01
CA GLN A 88 -4.31 22.53 32.95
C GLN A 88 -4.72 21.15 32.42
N GLN A 89 -3.76 20.24 32.40
CA GLN A 89 -3.95 18.83 32.09
C GLN A 89 -4.05 18.05 33.41
N LYS A 90 -5.26 17.57 33.75
CA LYS A 90 -5.46 16.74 34.95
C LYS A 90 -5.66 15.29 34.54
N LEU A 91 -5.04 14.34 35.25
CA LEU A 91 -5.37 12.93 35.09
C LEU A 91 -6.82 12.65 35.50
N PRO A 92 -7.49 11.67 34.88
CA PRO A 92 -8.78 11.20 35.33
C PRO A 92 -8.76 10.80 36.82
N ASP A 93 -9.82 11.13 37.55
CA ASP A 93 -9.87 10.85 38.99
C ASP A 93 -9.74 9.35 39.31
N ALA A 94 -10.20 8.47 38.42
CA ALA A 94 -10.03 7.02 38.55
C ALA A 94 -8.52 6.59 38.45
N GLU A 95 -7.75 7.22 37.57
CA GLU A 95 -6.30 6.96 37.44
C GLU A 95 -5.55 7.47 38.68
N ILE A 96 -5.92 8.64 39.20
CA ILE A 96 -5.35 9.19 40.43
C ILE A 96 -5.67 8.26 41.62
N ALA A 97 -6.93 7.79 41.74
CA ALA A 97 -7.35 6.87 42.78
C ALA A 97 -6.59 5.52 42.69
N LEU A 98 -6.32 5.05 41.48
CA LEU A 98 -5.53 3.83 41.26
C LEU A 98 -4.10 3.98 41.75
N LEU A 99 -3.42 5.09 41.39
CA LEU A 99 -2.06 5.40 41.86
C LEU A 99 -2.00 5.54 43.37
N LYS A 100 -2.97 6.24 43.98
CA LYS A 100 -3.07 6.39 45.46
C LYS A 100 -3.16 5.03 46.16
N ARG A 101 -4.03 4.13 45.68
CA ARG A 101 -4.16 2.79 46.27
C ARG A 101 -2.86 2.00 46.22
N TRP A 102 -2.16 2.05 45.06
CA TRP A 102 -0.91 1.34 44.87
C TRP A 102 0.23 1.90 45.76
N VAL A 103 0.34 3.23 45.81
CA VAL A 103 1.35 3.87 46.67
C VAL A 103 1.08 3.59 48.14
N ASN A 104 -0.18 3.65 48.60
CA ASN A 104 -0.58 3.33 49.97
C ASN A 104 -0.36 1.85 50.33
N ALA A 105 -0.37 0.96 49.35
CA ALA A 105 -0.06 -0.47 49.51
C ALA A 105 1.45 -0.77 49.56
N GLY A 106 2.34 0.24 49.49
CA GLY A 106 3.78 0.08 49.67
C GLY A 106 4.59 0.01 48.37
N VAL A 107 4.04 0.52 47.24
CA VAL A 107 4.78 0.60 45.95
C VAL A 107 5.34 -0.76 45.52
N ALA A 108 4.49 -1.76 45.40
CA ALA A 108 4.86 -3.11 44.98
C ALA A 108 5.40 -3.11 43.54
N TRP A 109 6.70 -2.85 43.36
CA TRP A 109 7.38 -2.86 42.06
C TRP A 109 8.11 -4.21 41.90
N PRO A 110 7.90 -4.96 40.79
CA PRO A 110 8.59 -6.24 40.59
C PRO A 110 10.09 -6.06 40.47
N SER A 111 10.86 -6.92 41.14
CA SER A 111 12.33 -6.86 41.17
C SER A 111 12.93 -6.87 39.76
N GLY A 112 13.82 -5.93 39.48
CA GLY A 112 14.51 -5.81 38.19
C GLY A 112 13.63 -5.28 37.04
N ARG A 113 12.36 -4.99 37.25
CA ARG A 113 11.47 -4.46 36.25
C ARG A 113 11.84 -3.01 35.88
N VAL A 114 12.16 -2.79 34.60
CA VAL A 114 12.41 -1.45 34.04
C VAL A 114 11.26 -1.19 33.04
N LEU A 115 10.58 -0.06 33.20
CA LEU A 115 9.55 0.38 32.27
C LEU A 115 10.19 0.97 31.03
N ASP A 116 9.57 0.68 29.88
CA ASP A 116 9.95 1.27 28.61
C ASP A 116 8.87 2.28 28.17
N PRO A 117 9.25 3.50 27.75
CA PRO A 117 8.32 4.48 27.21
C PRO A 117 7.44 3.95 26.06
N TYR A 118 7.88 2.91 25.36
CA TYR A 118 7.16 2.32 24.24
C TYR A 118 6.25 1.13 24.59
N GLU A 119 6.08 0.79 25.86
CA GLU A 119 5.24 -0.35 26.25
C GLU A 119 3.77 -0.15 25.90
N SER A 120 3.26 1.06 26.13
CA SER A 120 1.83 1.37 25.95
C SER A 120 1.60 2.55 25.03
N THR A 121 0.52 2.45 24.25
CA THR A 121 -0.02 3.54 23.43
C THR A 121 -0.50 4.68 24.32
N THR A 122 -0.11 5.89 23.96
CA THR A 122 -0.53 7.13 24.63
C THR A 122 -1.47 7.95 23.73
N ASP A 123 -1.87 9.13 24.19
CA ASP A 123 -2.71 10.04 23.39
C ASP A 123 -1.89 10.73 22.27
N VAL A 124 -0.56 10.63 22.30
CA VAL A 124 0.35 11.33 21.36
C VAL A 124 1.21 10.39 20.51
N ARG A 125 1.37 9.12 20.92
CA ARG A 125 2.17 8.12 20.19
C ARG A 125 1.66 6.69 20.42
N GLY A 126 1.97 5.79 19.47
CA GLY A 126 1.78 4.36 19.63
C GLY A 126 2.82 3.71 20.54
N GLY A 127 2.40 2.69 21.27
CA GLY A 127 3.25 1.76 21.99
C GLY A 127 3.36 0.43 21.26
N ARG A 128 4.03 -0.57 21.90
CA ARG A 128 4.07 -1.94 21.36
C ARG A 128 2.72 -2.64 21.37
N ASP A 129 1.76 -2.12 22.14
CA ASP A 129 0.34 -2.53 22.16
C ASP A 129 -0.47 -1.94 20.99
N TRP A 130 0.14 -1.13 20.11
CA TRP A 130 -0.54 -0.59 18.94
C TRP A 130 -1.08 -1.71 18.04
N TRP A 131 -2.30 -1.54 17.53
CA TRP A 131 -3.04 -2.59 16.81
C TRP A 131 -2.25 -3.31 15.72
N SER A 132 -1.45 -2.56 14.94
CA SER A 132 -0.69 -3.13 13.82
C SER A 132 0.52 -3.97 14.25
N LEU A 133 0.99 -3.77 15.48
CA LEU A 133 2.10 -4.50 16.08
C LEU A 133 1.64 -5.74 16.85
N GLN A 134 0.31 -5.94 17.01
CA GLN A 134 -0.24 -7.11 17.67
C GLN A 134 -0.25 -8.31 16.73
N PRO A 135 -0.06 -9.54 17.23
CA PRO A 135 -0.10 -10.75 16.40
C PRO A 135 -1.35 -10.83 15.53
N VAL A 136 -1.20 -11.36 14.31
CA VAL A 136 -2.33 -11.66 13.44
C VAL A 136 -3.05 -12.90 13.99
N VAL A 137 -4.25 -12.67 14.52
CA VAL A 137 -5.12 -13.73 15.01
C VAL A 137 -6.26 -13.92 14.01
N ARG A 138 -6.49 -15.16 13.55
CA ARG A 138 -7.61 -15.45 12.65
C ARG A 138 -8.94 -15.31 13.40
N PRO A 139 -9.78 -14.32 13.06
CA PRO A 139 -11.07 -14.19 13.72
C PRO A 139 -12.08 -15.19 13.17
N ALA A 140 -13.09 -15.53 13.98
CA ALA A 140 -14.23 -16.31 13.52
C ALA A 140 -15.01 -15.52 12.46
N VAL A 141 -15.41 -16.19 11.38
CA VAL A 141 -16.24 -15.59 10.33
C VAL A 141 -17.67 -15.38 10.85
N PRO A 142 -18.25 -14.17 10.78
CA PRO A 142 -19.63 -13.92 11.18
C PRO A 142 -20.61 -14.80 10.38
N ARG A 143 -21.70 -15.27 11.01
CA ARG A 143 -22.71 -16.13 10.35
C ARG A 143 -23.78 -15.35 9.58
N LEU A 144 -23.40 -14.27 8.90
CA LEU A 144 -24.33 -13.37 8.18
C LEU A 144 -24.33 -13.57 6.65
N ALA A 145 -23.33 -14.26 6.12
CA ALA A 145 -23.26 -14.61 4.71
C ALA A 145 -22.42 -15.89 4.52
N LYS A 146 -22.60 -16.56 3.35
CA LYS A 146 -21.82 -17.77 3.02
C LYS A 146 -20.35 -17.44 2.70
N HIS A 147 -20.13 -16.33 1.97
CA HIS A 147 -18.78 -15.92 1.59
C HIS A 147 -18.12 -15.14 2.75
N PRO A 148 -16.93 -15.50 3.21
CA PRO A 148 -16.31 -14.87 4.38
C PRO A 148 -16.17 -13.36 4.28
N VAL A 149 -15.71 -12.82 3.14
CA VAL A 149 -15.61 -11.38 2.92
C VAL A 149 -16.96 -10.70 3.14
N ASP A 150 -18.01 -11.25 2.54
CA ASP A 150 -19.38 -10.70 2.65
C ASP A 150 -19.91 -10.77 4.08
N ALA A 151 -19.52 -11.80 4.84
CA ALA A 151 -19.94 -11.97 6.23
C ALA A 151 -19.39 -10.86 7.14
N PHE A 152 -18.11 -10.48 6.97
CA PHE A 152 -17.51 -9.37 7.71
C PHE A 152 -18.13 -8.02 7.32
N ILE A 153 -18.35 -7.79 6.01
CA ILE A 153 -18.99 -6.56 5.52
C ILE A 153 -20.43 -6.46 6.03
N ALA A 154 -21.21 -7.52 5.91
CA ALA A 154 -22.59 -7.57 6.41
C ALA A 154 -22.67 -7.31 7.91
N ALA A 155 -21.73 -7.84 8.71
CA ALA A 155 -21.67 -7.60 10.15
C ALA A 155 -21.43 -6.13 10.48
N LYS A 156 -20.59 -5.44 9.72
CA LYS A 156 -20.36 -3.99 9.89
C LYS A 156 -21.57 -3.18 9.45
N LEU A 157 -22.14 -3.49 8.29
CA LEU A 157 -23.34 -2.81 7.78
C LEU A 157 -24.53 -2.94 8.72
N ALA A 158 -24.75 -4.14 9.31
CA ALA A 158 -25.80 -4.38 10.27
C ALA A 158 -25.69 -3.49 11.53
N LYS A 159 -24.45 -3.30 12.05
CA LYS A 159 -24.18 -2.40 13.18
C LYS A 159 -24.52 -0.94 12.85
N GLU A 160 -24.36 -0.54 11.59
CA GLU A 160 -24.66 0.80 11.10
C GLU A 160 -26.10 0.94 10.58
N SER A 161 -26.94 -0.11 10.68
CA SER A 161 -28.29 -0.14 10.10
C SER A 161 -28.30 0.20 8.60
N MET A 162 -27.34 -0.37 7.88
CA MET A 162 -27.17 -0.25 6.42
C MET A 162 -27.29 -1.63 5.77
N VAL A 163 -27.58 -1.65 4.48
CA VAL A 163 -27.57 -2.87 3.64
C VAL A 163 -26.70 -2.68 2.41
N SER A 164 -26.21 -3.78 1.88
CA SER A 164 -25.40 -3.77 0.65
C SER A 164 -26.21 -3.44 -0.58
N ALA A 165 -25.61 -2.76 -1.55
CA ALA A 165 -26.19 -2.60 -2.88
C ALA A 165 -26.40 -3.96 -3.56
N VAL A 166 -27.39 -4.04 -4.44
CA VAL A 166 -27.63 -5.23 -5.23
C VAL A 166 -26.48 -5.50 -6.22
N ARG A 167 -26.43 -6.71 -6.74
CA ARG A 167 -25.41 -7.13 -7.72
C ARG A 167 -25.48 -6.26 -8.99
N ALA A 168 -24.33 -5.85 -9.50
CA ALA A 168 -24.18 -5.18 -10.77
C ALA A 168 -24.52 -6.09 -11.96
N GLY A 169 -24.89 -5.50 -13.09
CA GLY A 169 -25.16 -6.22 -14.34
C GLY A 169 -23.91 -6.94 -14.87
N ARG A 170 -24.13 -8.02 -15.64
CA ARG A 170 -23.03 -8.85 -16.17
C ARG A 170 -22.06 -8.03 -17.05
N ARG A 171 -22.55 -7.07 -17.84
CA ARG A 171 -21.71 -6.17 -18.67
C ARG A 171 -20.80 -5.29 -17.82
N THR A 172 -21.33 -4.69 -16.77
CA THR A 172 -20.51 -3.93 -15.79
C THR A 172 -19.45 -4.81 -15.13
N LEU A 173 -19.83 -6.01 -14.69
CA LEU A 173 -18.91 -6.91 -14.00
C LEU A 173 -17.77 -7.39 -14.90
N VAL A 174 -18.05 -7.76 -16.17
CA VAL A 174 -16.98 -8.20 -17.07
C VAL A 174 -16.01 -7.06 -17.37
N ARG A 175 -16.49 -5.84 -17.63
CA ARG A 175 -15.65 -4.66 -17.85
C ARG A 175 -14.80 -4.37 -16.62
N ARG A 176 -15.37 -4.38 -15.41
CA ARG A 176 -14.68 -4.21 -14.14
C ARG A 176 -13.55 -5.24 -13.98
N ALA A 177 -13.85 -6.53 -14.17
CA ALA A 177 -12.86 -7.59 -14.02
C ALA A 177 -11.68 -7.47 -14.98
N TYR A 178 -11.94 -7.11 -16.24
CA TYR A 178 -10.88 -6.93 -17.22
C TYR A 178 -9.95 -5.78 -16.86
N PHE A 179 -10.48 -4.61 -16.50
CA PHE A 179 -9.67 -3.48 -16.07
C PHE A 179 -8.91 -3.78 -14.78
N ASP A 180 -9.54 -4.41 -13.80
CA ASP A 180 -8.92 -4.70 -12.51
C ASP A 180 -7.80 -5.74 -12.59
N LEU A 181 -7.92 -6.73 -13.45
CA LEU A 181 -6.93 -7.78 -13.54
C LEU A 181 -5.91 -7.58 -14.67
N THR A 182 -6.31 -6.91 -15.76
CA THR A 182 -5.45 -6.79 -16.95
C THR A 182 -5.14 -5.36 -17.36
N GLY A 183 -5.86 -4.38 -16.81
CA GLY A 183 -5.74 -2.96 -17.18
C GLY A 183 -6.21 -2.65 -18.60
N LEU A 184 -6.97 -3.55 -19.23
CA LEU A 184 -7.47 -3.44 -20.61
C LEU A 184 -8.98 -3.62 -20.66
N PRO A 185 -9.67 -3.00 -21.62
CA PRO A 185 -11.08 -3.31 -21.88
C PRO A 185 -11.25 -4.72 -22.45
N PRO A 186 -12.37 -5.40 -22.16
CA PRO A 186 -12.75 -6.63 -22.87
C PRO A 186 -13.09 -6.33 -24.34
N THR A 187 -12.87 -7.29 -25.23
CA THR A 187 -13.41 -7.19 -26.59
C THR A 187 -14.93 -7.45 -26.62
N PRO A 188 -15.66 -7.00 -27.66
CA PRO A 188 -17.08 -7.30 -27.79
C PRO A 188 -17.41 -8.80 -27.69
N GLU A 189 -16.59 -9.65 -28.30
CA GLU A 189 -16.74 -11.11 -28.28
C GLU A 189 -16.58 -11.67 -26.86
N GLN A 190 -15.61 -11.18 -26.11
CA GLN A 190 -15.37 -11.58 -24.71
C GLN A 190 -16.53 -11.18 -23.79
N VAL A 191 -17.10 -10.00 -24.03
CA VAL A 191 -18.31 -9.53 -23.33
C VAL A 191 -19.48 -10.46 -23.62
N GLU A 192 -19.78 -10.71 -24.92
CA GLU A 192 -20.91 -11.56 -25.31
C GLU A 192 -20.72 -13.01 -24.88
N GLN A 193 -19.53 -13.55 -24.96
CA GLN A 193 -19.22 -14.89 -24.44
C GLN A 193 -19.60 -15.02 -22.97
N PHE A 194 -19.19 -14.05 -22.13
CA PHE A 194 -19.53 -14.07 -20.72
C PHE A 194 -21.02 -13.89 -20.46
N ILE A 195 -21.70 -13.01 -21.22
CA ILE A 195 -23.12 -12.74 -21.02
C ILE A 195 -23.97 -13.95 -21.36
N ARG A 196 -23.63 -14.69 -22.42
CA ARG A 196 -24.34 -15.87 -22.88
C ARG A 196 -24.06 -17.13 -22.08
N ASP A 197 -23.02 -17.13 -21.21
CA ASP A 197 -22.68 -18.29 -20.38
C ASP A 197 -23.65 -18.39 -19.19
N PRO A 198 -24.61 -19.35 -19.16
CA PRO A 198 -25.60 -19.45 -18.10
C PRO A 198 -25.08 -20.16 -16.85
N ALA A 199 -23.86 -20.72 -16.91
CA ALA A 199 -23.36 -21.56 -15.84
C ALA A 199 -23.17 -20.76 -14.54
N PRO A 200 -23.52 -21.32 -13.37
CA PRO A 200 -23.39 -20.65 -12.08
C PRO A 200 -21.94 -20.31 -11.73
N ASP A 201 -20.97 -21.03 -12.26
CA ASP A 201 -19.51 -20.82 -12.09
C ASP A 201 -18.88 -19.94 -13.19
N ALA A 202 -19.68 -19.36 -14.11
CA ALA A 202 -19.17 -18.50 -15.19
C ALA A 202 -18.30 -17.34 -14.67
N TRP A 203 -18.66 -16.76 -13.51
CA TRP A 203 -17.90 -15.67 -12.90
C TRP A 203 -16.55 -16.14 -12.34
N PRO A 204 -16.44 -17.15 -11.48
CA PRO A 204 -15.15 -17.69 -11.04
C PRO A 204 -14.25 -18.11 -12.21
N ARG A 205 -14.77 -18.77 -13.24
CA ARG A 205 -13.99 -19.16 -14.43
C ARG A 205 -13.46 -17.96 -15.20
N LEU A 206 -14.25 -16.87 -15.30
CA LEU A 206 -13.75 -15.61 -15.89
C LEU A 206 -12.56 -15.07 -15.10
N ILE A 207 -12.67 -15.02 -13.77
CA ILE A 207 -11.59 -14.53 -12.90
C ILE A 207 -10.34 -15.41 -13.07
N ASP A 208 -10.47 -16.74 -13.05
CA ASP A 208 -9.36 -17.67 -13.24
C ASP A 208 -8.64 -17.44 -14.58
N ARG A 209 -9.41 -17.26 -15.66
CA ARG A 209 -8.87 -16.97 -17.00
C ARG A 209 -8.09 -15.65 -17.02
N LEU A 210 -8.61 -14.61 -16.39
CA LEU A 210 -7.94 -13.30 -16.32
C LEU A 210 -6.68 -13.34 -15.46
N LEU A 211 -6.68 -14.05 -14.35
CA LEU A 211 -5.52 -14.28 -13.49
C LEU A 211 -4.43 -15.12 -14.19
N ALA A 212 -4.83 -16.03 -15.08
CA ALA A 212 -3.89 -16.80 -15.91
C ALA A 212 -3.33 -16.01 -17.10
N SER A 213 -3.95 -14.89 -17.46
CA SER A 213 -3.49 -14.04 -18.57
C SER A 213 -2.13 -13.40 -18.26
N PRO A 214 -1.18 -13.38 -19.22
CA PRO A 214 0.07 -12.65 -19.03
C PRO A 214 -0.12 -11.13 -18.87
N ARG A 215 -1.31 -10.61 -19.20
CA ARG A 215 -1.68 -9.20 -19.00
C ARG A 215 -1.89 -8.86 -17.52
N HIS A 216 -2.15 -9.87 -16.70
CA HIS A 216 -2.25 -9.72 -15.24
C HIS A 216 -0.93 -9.16 -14.64
N GLY A 217 0.20 -9.81 -14.92
CA GLY A 217 1.49 -9.35 -14.41
C GLY A 217 1.86 -7.97 -14.95
N GLU A 218 1.60 -7.65 -16.22
CA GLU A 218 1.82 -6.31 -16.79
C GLU A 218 1.05 -5.21 -16.04
N HIS A 219 -0.20 -5.49 -15.67
CA HIS A 219 -1.03 -4.52 -14.95
C HIS A 219 -0.60 -4.39 -13.47
N TRP A 220 -0.47 -5.52 -12.77
CA TRP A 220 -0.18 -5.51 -11.33
C TRP A 220 1.26 -5.14 -10.99
N ALA A 221 2.22 -5.40 -11.89
CA ALA A 221 3.58 -4.93 -11.74
C ALA A 221 3.66 -3.40 -11.60
N ARG A 222 2.76 -2.63 -12.25
CA ARG A 222 2.80 -1.17 -12.18
C ARG A 222 2.63 -0.67 -10.73
N TYR A 223 1.69 -1.23 -9.99
CA TYR A 223 1.48 -0.86 -8.58
C TYR A 223 2.68 -1.17 -7.70
N TRP A 224 3.36 -2.28 -7.98
CA TRP A 224 4.60 -2.61 -7.28
C TRP A 224 5.74 -1.67 -7.65
N LEU A 225 5.89 -1.32 -8.92
CA LEU A 225 6.92 -0.42 -9.41
C LEU A 225 6.77 1.00 -8.83
N ASP A 226 5.55 1.45 -8.55
CA ASP A 226 5.31 2.70 -7.83
C ASP A 226 5.81 2.64 -6.37
N LEU A 227 5.54 1.53 -5.69
CA LEU A 227 6.01 1.31 -4.32
C LEU A 227 7.53 1.37 -4.20
N VAL A 228 8.23 0.82 -5.18
CA VAL A 228 9.69 0.78 -5.18
C VAL A 228 10.31 1.92 -5.97
N ARG A 229 9.55 3.01 -6.26
CA ARG A 229 10.00 4.22 -6.96
C ARG A 229 10.78 3.91 -8.23
N PHE A 230 10.30 2.95 -9.02
CA PHE A 230 10.96 2.53 -10.24
C PHE A 230 10.99 3.65 -11.29
N ALA A 231 12.18 3.90 -11.81
CA ALA A 231 12.41 4.64 -13.05
C ALA A 231 13.69 4.14 -13.71
N GLU A 232 13.82 4.43 -14.99
CA GLU A 232 14.95 3.97 -15.80
C GLU A 232 16.10 4.98 -15.84
N THR A 233 16.00 6.03 -15.02
CA THR A 233 17.02 7.07 -14.88
C THR A 233 17.30 7.39 -13.42
N ASP A 234 18.44 8.05 -13.18
CA ASP A 234 18.93 8.34 -11.84
C ASP A 234 18.21 9.52 -11.14
N GLY A 235 17.64 10.44 -11.92
CA GLY A 235 17.16 11.72 -11.39
C GLY A 235 18.31 12.73 -11.24
N TYR A 236 18.06 13.79 -10.47
CA TYR A 236 18.97 14.92 -10.30
C TYR A 236 19.30 15.62 -11.63
N GLU A 237 20.33 16.46 -11.64
CA GLU A 237 20.65 17.34 -12.80
C GLU A 237 21.03 16.57 -14.06
N ARG A 238 21.76 15.47 -13.93
CA ARG A 238 22.22 14.67 -15.08
C ARG A 238 21.22 13.64 -15.55
N ASP A 239 20.38 13.17 -14.66
CA ASP A 239 19.34 12.16 -14.89
C ASP A 239 19.77 11.03 -15.84
N LYS A 240 20.93 10.42 -15.54
CA LYS A 240 21.54 9.37 -16.34
C LYS A 240 20.67 8.12 -16.43
N LEU A 241 20.77 7.42 -17.57
CA LEU A 241 20.11 6.13 -17.75
C LEU A 241 20.67 5.09 -16.77
N LYS A 242 19.80 4.25 -16.25
CA LYS A 242 20.13 3.03 -15.51
C LYS A 242 20.16 1.84 -16.48
N PRO A 243 21.33 1.46 -16.98
CA PRO A 243 21.40 0.39 -17.97
C PRO A 243 20.85 -0.92 -17.39
N ASN A 244 20.03 -1.62 -18.17
CA ASN A 244 19.44 -2.92 -17.79
C ASN A 244 18.48 -2.93 -16.61
N ILE A 245 18.07 -1.78 -16.02
CA ILE A 245 17.06 -1.75 -14.95
C ILE A 245 15.68 -2.25 -15.43
N TRP A 246 15.38 -2.16 -16.74
CA TRP A 246 14.18 -2.72 -17.34
C TRP A 246 14.03 -4.23 -17.10
N ARG A 247 15.13 -4.97 -16.90
CA ARG A 247 15.10 -6.40 -16.54
C ARG A 247 14.42 -6.61 -15.18
N TYR A 248 14.59 -5.70 -14.22
CA TYR A 248 13.88 -5.74 -12.95
C TYR A 248 12.38 -5.56 -13.14
N ARG A 249 11.92 -4.63 -13.99
CA ARG A 249 10.51 -4.50 -14.36
C ARG A 249 9.95 -5.82 -14.91
N ASP A 250 10.69 -6.43 -15.85
CA ASP A 250 10.28 -7.68 -16.47
C ASP A 250 10.26 -8.83 -15.45
N TRP A 251 11.22 -8.85 -14.52
CA TRP A 251 11.21 -9.80 -13.41
C TRP A 251 9.94 -9.64 -12.53
N VAL A 252 9.57 -8.42 -12.18
CA VAL A 252 8.33 -8.15 -11.42
C VAL A 252 7.09 -8.66 -12.17
N ILE A 253 6.98 -8.37 -13.47
CA ILE A 253 5.90 -8.86 -14.33
C ILE A 253 5.81 -10.39 -14.30
N ASN A 254 6.95 -11.06 -14.45
CA ASN A 254 7.03 -12.52 -14.45
C ASN A 254 6.69 -13.12 -13.08
N ALA A 255 7.14 -12.49 -11.99
CA ALA A 255 6.81 -12.92 -10.63
C ALA A 255 5.30 -12.88 -10.35
N PHE A 256 4.59 -11.83 -10.78
CA PHE A 256 3.13 -11.77 -10.68
C PHE A 256 2.44 -12.80 -11.59
N ASN A 257 2.95 -12.99 -12.83
CA ASN A 257 2.37 -13.97 -13.76
C ASN A 257 2.52 -15.41 -13.29
N SER A 258 3.66 -15.75 -12.71
CA SER A 258 3.92 -17.09 -12.15
C SER A 258 3.26 -17.31 -10.77
N ASP A 259 2.62 -16.28 -10.20
CA ASP A 259 2.10 -16.30 -8.82
C ASP A 259 3.18 -16.69 -7.80
N MET A 260 4.39 -16.11 -7.99
CA MET A 260 5.55 -16.39 -7.12
C MET A 260 5.14 -16.19 -5.64
N PRO A 261 5.44 -17.15 -4.75
CA PRO A 261 5.18 -16.97 -3.33
C PRO A 261 5.78 -15.68 -2.81
N TYR A 262 5.00 -14.88 -2.09
CA TYR A 262 5.43 -13.57 -1.62
C TYR A 262 6.68 -13.63 -0.73
N THR A 263 6.89 -14.74 -0.04
CA THR A 263 8.12 -15.02 0.72
C THR A 263 9.36 -15.05 -0.18
N GLN A 264 9.27 -15.70 -1.34
CA GLN A 264 10.33 -15.73 -2.35
C GLN A 264 10.47 -14.36 -3.02
N PHE A 265 9.36 -13.72 -3.37
CA PHE A 265 9.34 -12.39 -3.97
C PHE A 265 10.06 -11.35 -3.11
N VAL A 266 9.88 -11.38 -1.79
CA VAL A 266 10.61 -10.51 -0.83
C VAL A 266 12.08 -10.90 -0.74
N ALA A 267 12.37 -12.20 -0.63
CA ALA A 267 13.73 -12.70 -0.47
C ALA A 267 14.61 -12.35 -1.68
N GLU A 268 14.10 -12.53 -2.89
CA GLU A 268 14.88 -12.23 -4.10
C GLU A 268 15.11 -10.72 -4.30
N GLN A 269 14.14 -9.86 -3.96
CA GLN A 269 14.32 -8.42 -4.07
C GLN A 269 15.31 -7.83 -3.06
N LEU A 270 15.34 -8.34 -1.85
CA LEU A 270 16.25 -7.86 -0.81
C LEU A 270 17.62 -8.56 -0.83
N ALA A 271 17.64 -9.81 -1.23
CA ALA A 271 18.78 -10.70 -1.04
C ALA A 271 18.93 -11.75 -2.16
N GLY A 272 18.54 -11.44 -3.39
CA GLY A 272 18.60 -12.38 -4.51
C GLY A 272 20.00 -12.85 -4.88
N ASP A 273 21.01 -12.12 -4.44
CA ASP A 273 22.43 -12.52 -4.52
C ASP A 273 22.88 -13.41 -3.35
N GLU A 274 22.08 -13.47 -2.24
CA GLU A 274 22.33 -14.23 -1.02
C GLU A 274 21.50 -15.52 -0.91
N VAL A 275 20.50 -15.72 -1.79
CA VAL A 275 19.68 -16.94 -1.76
C VAL A 275 20.51 -18.19 -2.11
N PRO A 276 20.20 -19.38 -1.53
CA PRO A 276 20.98 -20.61 -1.73
C PRO A 276 21.11 -21.00 -3.22
N ASN A 277 20.03 -20.87 -3.99
CA ASN A 277 19.97 -21.19 -5.41
C ASN A 277 20.00 -19.92 -6.25
N ARG A 278 21.05 -19.11 -6.08
CA ARG A 278 21.25 -17.86 -6.79
C ARG A 278 21.22 -18.06 -8.31
N THR A 279 20.42 -17.28 -8.99
CA THR A 279 20.30 -17.25 -10.46
C THR A 279 20.47 -15.81 -10.97
N GLU A 280 20.59 -15.65 -12.29
CA GLU A 280 20.53 -14.33 -12.92
C GLU A 280 19.24 -13.58 -12.52
N GLN A 281 18.10 -14.27 -12.54
CA GLN A 281 16.80 -13.67 -12.22
C GLN A 281 16.73 -13.21 -10.79
N SER A 282 17.23 -14.00 -9.82
CA SER A 282 17.24 -13.59 -8.42
C SER A 282 18.16 -12.37 -8.18
N VAL A 283 19.28 -12.28 -8.91
CA VAL A 283 20.15 -11.08 -8.86
C VAL A 283 19.50 -9.87 -9.51
N VAL A 284 18.81 -10.05 -10.65
CA VAL A 284 18.01 -8.98 -11.29
C VAL A 284 16.95 -8.41 -10.32
N ALA A 285 16.34 -9.26 -9.50
CA ALA A 285 15.35 -8.84 -8.49
C ALA A 285 15.91 -7.82 -7.50
N THR A 286 17.21 -7.88 -7.16
CA THR A 286 17.86 -6.90 -6.28
C THR A 286 17.94 -5.50 -6.87
N GLY A 287 17.54 -5.32 -8.12
CA GLY A 287 17.31 -4.02 -8.77
C GLY A 287 16.37 -3.11 -8.00
N MET A 288 15.46 -3.67 -7.19
CA MET A 288 14.63 -2.91 -6.24
C MET A 288 15.47 -1.95 -5.39
N ILE A 289 16.58 -2.40 -4.84
CA ILE A 289 17.44 -1.61 -3.94
C ILE A 289 18.01 -0.40 -4.69
N ARG A 290 18.29 -0.55 -5.99
CA ARG A 290 18.86 0.49 -6.85
C ARG A 290 17.82 1.29 -7.63
N ALA A 291 16.56 0.95 -7.56
CA ALA A 291 15.52 1.62 -8.36
C ALA A 291 15.34 3.11 -7.99
N GLY A 292 15.70 3.54 -6.80
CA GLY A 292 15.63 4.93 -6.33
C GLY A 292 16.50 5.93 -7.09
N THR A 293 16.44 7.18 -6.65
CA THR A 293 17.29 8.25 -7.18
C THR A 293 18.77 8.02 -6.88
N TRP A 294 19.64 8.52 -7.74
CA TRP A 294 21.09 8.37 -7.59
C TRP A 294 21.82 9.61 -8.11
N ASN A 295 22.29 10.47 -7.18
CA ASN A 295 23.11 11.61 -7.57
C ASN A 295 24.55 11.16 -7.81
N ASP A 296 25.07 11.43 -8.98
CA ASP A 296 26.44 11.08 -9.37
C ASP A 296 27.46 12.20 -9.07
N GLU A 297 26.98 13.41 -8.73
CA GLU A 297 27.80 14.57 -8.35
C GLU A 297 27.21 15.27 -7.10
N PRO A 298 27.12 14.59 -5.96
CA PRO A 298 26.65 15.24 -4.73
C PRO A 298 27.71 16.21 -4.20
N ASN A 299 27.26 17.34 -3.61
CA ASN A 299 28.13 18.34 -3.00
C ASN A 299 29.00 17.73 -1.87
N ASP A 300 28.44 16.86 -1.05
CA ASP A 300 29.18 16.02 -0.09
C ASP A 300 28.88 14.53 -0.36
N PRO A 301 29.81 13.81 -1.04
CA PRO A 301 29.63 12.40 -1.33
C PRO A 301 29.49 11.51 -0.10
N ASN A 302 30.11 11.88 1.02
CA ASN A 302 30.05 11.09 2.24
C ASN A 302 28.70 11.27 2.96
N ASP A 303 28.14 12.46 2.97
CA ASP A 303 26.78 12.70 3.51
C ASP A 303 25.73 12.06 2.64
N TYR A 304 25.92 12.09 1.33
CA TYR A 304 25.02 11.48 0.37
C TYR A 304 24.91 9.94 0.51
N LEU A 305 25.93 9.25 1.06
CA LEU A 305 25.81 7.82 1.40
C LEU A 305 24.66 7.58 2.37
N TYR A 306 24.50 8.43 3.37
CA TYR A 306 23.43 8.33 4.36
C TYR A 306 22.06 8.69 3.78
N THR A 307 22.01 9.60 2.81
CA THR A 307 20.76 9.90 2.06
C THR A 307 20.30 8.70 1.24
N ARG A 308 21.22 8.00 0.55
CA ARG A 308 20.91 6.74 -0.17
C ARG A 308 20.46 5.65 0.79
N LEU A 309 21.14 5.52 1.92
CA LEU A 309 20.81 4.55 2.95
C LEU A 309 19.40 4.78 3.51
N GLU A 310 19.05 6.05 3.75
CA GLU A 310 17.70 6.44 4.17
C GLU A 310 16.63 6.05 3.15
N ASP A 311 16.88 6.28 1.86
CA ASP A 311 15.98 5.88 0.78
C ASP A 311 15.75 4.36 0.74
N MET A 312 16.82 3.56 0.87
CA MET A 312 16.73 2.10 0.92
C MET A 312 15.94 1.61 2.13
N VAL A 313 16.21 2.15 3.32
CA VAL A 313 15.48 1.83 4.55
C VAL A 313 14.02 2.22 4.41
N HIS A 314 13.74 3.45 3.97
CA HIS A 314 12.38 3.95 3.82
C HIS A 314 11.56 3.12 2.84
N THR A 315 12.10 2.88 1.65
CA THR A 315 11.39 2.10 0.64
C THR A 315 11.10 0.69 1.10
N THR A 316 12.08 0.02 1.70
CA THR A 316 11.91 -1.35 2.19
C THR A 316 10.85 -1.42 3.30
N THR A 317 10.94 -0.54 4.30
CA THR A 317 10.01 -0.58 5.44
C THR A 317 8.61 -0.10 5.07
N SER A 318 8.48 0.88 4.18
CA SER A 318 7.17 1.32 3.66
C SER A 318 6.52 0.27 2.78
N ALA A 319 7.29 -0.35 1.86
CA ALA A 319 6.74 -1.33 0.92
C ALA A 319 6.29 -2.62 1.61
N PHE A 320 7.09 -3.16 2.52
CA PHE A 320 6.83 -4.46 3.13
C PHE A 320 6.15 -4.39 4.50
N LEU A 321 6.41 -3.35 5.29
CA LEU A 321 5.94 -3.25 6.68
C LEU A 321 4.90 -2.14 6.89
N GLY A 322 4.73 -1.22 5.92
CA GLY A 322 3.85 -0.06 6.10
C GLY A 322 4.29 0.84 7.26
N LEU A 323 5.59 1.02 7.48
CA LEU A 323 6.14 1.86 8.54
C LEU A 323 7.09 2.94 7.99
N THR A 324 7.14 4.08 8.68
CA THR A 324 7.95 5.25 8.30
C THR A 324 9.27 5.31 9.08
N VAL A 325 10.04 4.21 9.08
CA VAL A 325 11.26 4.03 9.88
C VAL A 325 12.31 5.12 9.64
N LYS A 326 12.34 5.74 8.46
CA LYS A 326 13.30 6.81 8.13
C LYS A 326 13.26 7.99 9.12
N CYS A 327 12.11 8.25 9.75
CA CYS A 327 11.97 9.34 10.72
C CYS A 327 12.87 9.13 11.95
N ALA A 328 13.28 7.88 12.21
CA ALA A 328 14.18 7.54 13.31
C ALA A 328 15.68 7.71 12.98
N ARG A 329 16.04 8.26 11.82
CA ARG A 329 17.44 8.54 11.46
C ARG A 329 18.10 9.56 12.40
N CYS A 330 17.39 10.65 12.72
CA CYS A 330 17.97 11.81 13.43
C CYS A 330 17.63 11.82 14.93
N HIS A 331 16.51 11.24 15.32
CA HIS A 331 16.00 11.17 16.68
C HIS A 331 15.08 9.95 16.81
N GLU A 332 14.59 9.65 18.00
CA GLU A 332 13.56 8.65 18.19
C GLU A 332 12.33 8.94 17.31
N HIS A 333 11.68 7.92 16.75
CA HIS A 333 10.47 8.15 15.97
C HIS A 333 9.40 8.86 16.82
N LYS A 334 8.89 9.99 16.33
CA LYS A 334 8.01 10.86 17.10
C LYS A 334 6.70 10.17 17.54
N PHE A 335 6.19 9.26 16.72
CA PHE A 335 4.84 8.71 16.88
C PHE A 335 4.78 7.20 17.03
N ASP A 336 5.79 6.48 16.63
CA ASP A 336 5.82 5.02 16.67
C ASP A 336 6.91 4.51 17.62
N PRO A 337 6.77 3.30 18.17
CA PRO A 337 7.74 2.74 19.11
C PRO A 337 9.02 2.26 18.41
N ILE A 338 9.68 3.17 17.69
CA ILE A 338 10.88 2.92 16.89
C ILE A 338 12.02 3.81 17.42
N PRO A 339 12.89 3.28 18.26
CA PRO A 339 14.09 3.99 18.72
C PRO A 339 15.00 4.35 17.55
N GLN A 340 15.82 5.40 17.72
CA GLN A 340 16.82 5.80 16.72
C GLN A 340 17.77 4.65 16.36
N ASN A 341 18.13 3.82 17.34
CA ASN A 341 18.95 2.63 17.14
C ASN A 341 18.36 1.67 16.10
N ASP A 342 17.03 1.50 16.06
CA ASP A 342 16.37 0.59 15.14
C ASP A 342 16.54 1.00 13.68
N TYR A 343 16.59 2.32 13.39
CA TYR A 343 16.93 2.79 12.06
C TYR A 343 18.32 2.29 11.64
N TYR A 344 19.34 2.46 12.49
CA TYR A 344 20.72 2.03 12.18
C TYR A 344 20.88 0.52 12.18
N ARG A 345 20.12 -0.21 12.99
CA ARG A 345 20.06 -1.69 12.95
C ARG A 345 19.59 -2.16 11.57
N ILE A 346 18.50 -1.60 11.03
CA ILE A 346 17.99 -1.90 9.68
C ILE A 346 18.95 -1.38 8.60
N ALA A 347 19.46 -0.17 8.73
CA ALA A 347 20.39 0.44 7.80
C ALA A 347 21.66 -0.40 7.59
N SER A 348 22.11 -1.10 8.63
CA SER A 348 23.27 -1.99 8.58
C SER A 348 23.15 -3.14 7.57
N PHE A 349 21.93 -3.51 7.17
CA PHE A 349 21.70 -4.55 6.15
C PHE A 349 22.13 -4.08 4.76
N PHE A 350 22.05 -2.79 4.49
CA PHE A 350 22.43 -2.19 3.22
C PHE A 350 23.85 -1.58 3.26
N TRP A 351 24.34 -1.27 4.47
CA TRP A 351 25.65 -0.64 4.69
C TRP A 351 26.82 -1.47 4.18
N ALA A 352 26.69 -2.80 4.19
CA ALA A 352 27.68 -3.73 3.66
C ALA A 352 27.86 -3.68 2.15
N GLY A 353 26.91 -3.06 1.43
CA GLY A 353 26.85 -3.06 -0.02
C GLY A 353 27.74 -2.02 -0.70
N HIS A 354 27.64 -1.98 -2.01
CA HIS A 354 28.36 -1.03 -2.85
C HIS A 354 27.72 0.37 -2.75
N MET A 355 27.81 0.98 -1.57
CA MET A 355 27.31 2.33 -1.37
C MET A 355 28.06 3.38 -2.20
N GLY A 356 29.30 3.12 -2.55
CA GLY A 356 30.18 3.82 -3.49
C GLY A 356 30.30 5.33 -3.35
N GLN A 357 31.43 5.91 -3.76
CA GLN A 357 31.46 7.34 -4.05
C GLN A 357 30.56 7.65 -5.25
N ALA A 358 30.11 8.88 -5.37
CA ALA A 358 29.16 9.36 -6.37
C ALA A 358 29.40 8.86 -7.81
N ASN A 359 30.66 8.77 -8.21
CA ASN A 359 31.07 8.35 -9.57
C ASN A 359 31.18 6.83 -9.75
N GLN A 360 31.08 6.05 -8.68
CA GLN A 360 31.16 4.58 -8.72
C GLN A 360 29.75 4.02 -8.55
N GLY A 361 28.99 4.03 -9.64
CA GLY A 361 27.62 3.55 -9.64
C GLY A 361 27.52 2.09 -9.24
N GLY A 362 27.14 1.76 -8.01
CA GLY A 362 26.75 0.43 -7.53
C GLY A 362 27.63 -0.76 -7.97
N PRO A 363 27.20 -2.01 -7.73
CA PRO A 363 27.98 -3.19 -8.16
C PRO A 363 28.14 -3.27 -9.68
N THR A 364 29.35 -3.62 -10.11
CA THR A 364 29.60 -3.93 -11.53
C THR A 364 29.04 -5.30 -11.91
N THR A 365 28.90 -5.57 -13.21
CA THR A 365 28.54 -6.89 -13.74
C THR A 365 29.48 -7.98 -13.21
N LYS A 366 30.78 -7.67 -13.07
CA LYS A 366 31.77 -8.59 -12.49
C LYS A 366 31.45 -8.92 -11.02
N ALA A 367 31.05 -7.94 -10.21
CA ALA A 367 30.69 -8.16 -8.80
C ALA A 367 29.37 -8.93 -8.68
N LEU A 368 28.42 -8.66 -9.56
CA LEU A 368 27.13 -9.36 -9.62
C LEU A 368 27.24 -10.75 -10.24
N GLY A 369 28.20 -10.98 -11.13
CA GLY A 369 28.34 -12.20 -11.92
C GLY A 369 27.37 -12.29 -13.11
N TYR A 370 26.55 -11.27 -13.33
CA TYR A 370 25.51 -11.20 -14.37
C TYR A 370 25.35 -9.79 -14.92
N GLU A 371 24.86 -9.65 -16.13
CA GLU A 371 24.47 -8.38 -16.74
C GLU A 371 23.16 -7.86 -16.15
N ALA A 372 23.22 -7.36 -14.93
CA ALA A 372 22.06 -6.86 -14.19
C ALA A 372 22.34 -5.49 -13.56
N TYR A 373 21.29 -4.69 -13.36
CA TYR A 373 21.30 -3.51 -12.53
C TYR A 373 20.82 -3.88 -11.13
N GLY A 374 21.66 -4.63 -10.39
CA GLY A 374 21.33 -5.26 -9.13
C GLY A 374 22.18 -4.78 -7.95
N TRP A 375 22.10 -5.52 -6.84
CA TRP A 375 22.79 -5.22 -5.59
C TRP A 375 23.52 -6.44 -5.03
N THR A 376 24.66 -6.22 -4.37
CA THR A 376 25.38 -7.21 -3.58
C THR A 376 26.22 -6.52 -2.50
N ASP A 377 26.66 -7.25 -1.49
CA ASP A 377 27.58 -6.75 -0.50
C ASP A 377 29.02 -6.63 -1.08
N LYS A 378 29.74 -5.65 -0.61
CA LYS A 378 31.16 -5.44 -0.97
C LYS A 378 32.07 -6.39 -0.18
N SER A 379 31.66 -6.77 1.02
CA SER A 379 32.42 -7.61 1.94
C SER A 379 31.46 -8.37 2.86
N SER A 380 31.85 -9.57 3.28
CA SER A 380 31.16 -10.32 4.34
C SER A 380 31.44 -9.76 5.75
N ASN A 381 32.49 -8.90 5.88
CA ASN A 381 32.83 -8.24 7.15
C ASN A 381 32.97 -6.72 6.89
N PRO A 382 31.86 -5.98 6.77
CA PRO A 382 31.89 -4.54 6.56
C PRO A 382 32.28 -3.81 7.86
N PRO A 383 32.78 -2.56 7.78
CA PRO A 383 32.95 -1.73 8.95
C PRO A 383 31.62 -1.53 9.69
N PRO A 384 31.65 -1.36 11.03
CA PRO A 384 30.43 -1.12 11.79
C PRO A 384 29.76 0.19 11.38
N ILE A 385 28.43 0.21 11.41
CA ILE A 385 27.68 1.45 11.27
C ILE A 385 27.59 2.14 12.64
N ARG A 386 27.69 3.47 12.65
CA ARG A 386 27.54 4.28 13.85
C ARG A 386 26.23 5.04 13.83
N LEU A 387 25.61 5.16 15.00
CA LEU A 387 24.52 6.09 15.20
C LEU A 387 25.05 7.51 14.99
N LEU A 388 24.29 8.33 14.25
CA LEU A 388 24.64 9.73 14.06
C LEU A 388 23.76 10.59 14.98
N LEU A 389 24.38 11.32 15.88
CA LEU A 389 23.67 12.26 16.75
C LEU A 389 23.01 13.33 15.89
N ASN A 390 21.70 13.51 16.04
CA ASN A 390 20.85 14.37 15.21
C ASN A 390 20.88 14.03 13.71
N GLY A 391 21.34 12.84 13.33
CA GLY A 391 21.53 12.44 11.93
C GLY A 391 22.76 13.06 11.26
N GLU A 392 23.62 13.75 12.00
CA GLU A 392 24.78 14.48 11.49
C GLU A 392 26.03 13.58 11.40
N ARG A 393 26.57 13.41 10.20
CA ARG A 393 27.75 12.57 9.95
C ARG A 393 28.98 12.96 10.80
N HIS A 394 29.13 14.24 11.09
CA HIS A 394 30.25 14.77 11.86
C HIS A 394 30.12 14.57 13.40
N LYS A 395 28.95 14.02 13.82
CA LYS A 395 28.70 13.70 15.24
C LYS A 395 28.43 12.20 15.39
N PRO A 396 29.46 11.34 15.14
CA PRO A 396 29.29 9.90 15.29
C PRO A 396 29.14 9.53 16.78
N GLY A 397 28.08 8.80 17.08
CA GLY A 397 27.84 8.17 18.38
C GLY A 397 28.34 6.72 18.43
N PRO A 398 27.71 5.88 19.24
CA PRO A 398 28.12 4.49 19.43
C PRO A 398 27.96 3.67 18.15
N GLU A 399 28.69 2.57 18.06
CA GLU A 399 28.51 1.54 17.04
C GLU A 399 27.24 0.79 17.30
N ILE A 400 26.49 0.51 16.20
CA ILE A 400 25.21 -0.18 16.28
C ILE A 400 25.34 -1.57 15.62
N ALA A 401 25.05 -2.59 16.42
CA ALA A 401 24.96 -3.95 15.91
C ALA A 401 23.77 -4.13 14.96
N PRO A 402 23.92 -4.90 13.87
CA PRO A 402 22.82 -5.26 13.01
C PRO A 402 21.67 -5.92 13.78
N GLY A 403 20.43 -5.62 13.39
CA GLY A 403 19.26 -6.20 14.07
C GLY A 403 17.95 -5.76 13.43
N PHE A 404 16.86 -6.25 13.98
CA PHE A 404 15.51 -6.00 13.51
C PHE A 404 14.83 -4.86 14.30
N LEU A 405 13.59 -4.52 13.94
CA LEU A 405 12.81 -3.54 14.69
C LEU A 405 12.42 -4.09 16.06
N SER A 406 12.84 -3.42 17.12
CA SER A 406 12.50 -3.78 18.50
C SER A 406 11.01 -3.65 18.81
N ALA A 407 10.28 -2.89 17.99
CA ALA A 407 8.82 -2.80 18.07
C ALA A 407 8.12 -4.15 17.83
N VAL A 408 8.74 -5.06 17.04
CA VAL A 408 8.25 -6.43 16.83
C VAL A 408 8.99 -7.37 17.78
N ASN A 409 8.73 -7.20 19.06
CA ASN A 409 9.48 -7.79 20.16
C ASN A 409 9.65 -9.32 20.08
N ALA A 410 8.61 -10.05 19.65
CA ALA A 410 8.66 -11.51 19.52
C ALA A 410 9.72 -12.02 18.52
N LEU A 411 10.12 -11.18 17.56
CA LEU A 411 11.09 -11.50 16.51
C LEU A 411 12.42 -10.73 16.63
N ASP A 412 12.62 -9.95 17.69
CA ASP A 412 13.87 -9.24 17.92
C ASP A 412 14.92 -10.20 18.50
N LYS A 413 15.62 -10.88 17.60
CA LYS A 413 16.66 -11.86 17.92
C LYS A 413 17.99 -11.46 17.27
N PRO A 414 19.15 -11.82 17.87
CA PRO A 414 20.44 -11.62 17.24
C PRO A 414 20.52 -12.28 15.86
N LEU A 415 21.23 -11.65 14.91
CA LEU A 415 21.50 -12.25 13.63
C LEU A 415 22.52 -13.40 13.75
N ALA A 416 22.30 -14.45 12.98
CA ALA A 416 23.29 -15.50 12.83
C ALA A 416 24.51 -15.00 12.02
N PRO A 417 25.73 -15.43 12.35
CA PRO A 417 26.90 -15.12 11.54
C PRO A 417 26.75 -15.74 10.14
N PRO A 418 27.38 -15.13 9.10
CA PRO A 418 27.34 -15.71 7.77
C PRO A 418 28.06 -17.09 7.78
N PRO A 419 27.60 -18.04 6.96
CA PRO A 419 28.29 -19.32 6.80
C PRO A 419 29.77 -19.13 6.39
N PRO A 420 30.69 -20.02 6.81
CA PRO A 420 32.08 -19.95 6.40
C PRO A 420 32.24 -19.87 4.87
N GLY A 421 33.11 -18.97 4.40
CA GLY A 421 33.35 -18.77 2.95
C GLY A 421 32.32 -17.88 2.25
N SER A 422 31.32 -17.37 2.95
CA SER A 422 30.36 -16.41 2.39
C SER A 422 31.06 -15.15 1.89
N LYS A 423 30.68 -14.70 0.69
CA LYS A 423 31.14 -13.42 0.10
C LYS A 423 30.33 -12.22 0.57
N THR A 424 29.14 -12.46 1.11
CA THR A 424 28.21 -11.47 1.61
C THR A 424 27.98 -11.65 3.11
N THR A 425 27.38 -10.65 3.74
CA THR A 425 27.02 -10.70 5.18
C THR A 425 25.87 -11.63 5.51
N GLN A 426 25.10 -12.07 4.52
CA GLN A 426 23.83 -12.80 4.68
C GLN A 426 22.78 -12.06 5.55
N ARG A 427 22.99 -10.77 5.81
CA ARG A 427 22.08 -9.96 6.65
C ARG A 427 20.78 -9.66 5.93
N ARG A 428 20.82 -9.36 4.63
CA ARG A 428 19.62 -9.05 3.82
C ARG A 428 18.72 -10.26 3.68
N LEU A 429 19.27 -11.45 3.56
CA LEU A 429 18.48 -12.69 3.53
C LEU A 429 17.80 -12.95 4.88
N GLN A 430 18.48 -12.72 6.00
CA GLN A 430 17.89 -12.83 7.33
C GLN A 430 16.78 -11.79 7.53
N PHE A 431 16.98 -10.57 7.04
CA PHE A 431 15.96 -9.51 7.08
C PHE A 431 14.73 -9.89 6.23
N ALA A 432 14.92 -10.42 5.02
CA ALA A 432 13.83 -10.89 4.19
C ALA A 432 13.01 -12.00 4.86
N ARG A 433 13.68 -12.94 5.53
CA ARG A 433 13.04 -14.01 6.32
C ARG A 433 12.30 -13.46 7.55
N TRP A 434 12.85 -12.43 8.20
CA TRP A 434 12.17 -11.75 9.30
C TRP A 434 10.91 -11.01 8.82
N ILE A 435 10.97 -10.31 7.69
CA ILE A 435 9.81 -9.67 7.06
C ILE A 435 8.71 -10.70 6.79
N THR A 436 9.04 -11.84 6.22
CA THR A 436 8.08 -12.86 5.79
C THR A 436 7.78 -13.93 6.85
N ASN A 437 8.24 -13.73 8.08
CA ASN A 437 7.89 -14.62 9.18
C ASN A 437 6.39 -14.52 9.48
N GLU A 438 5.71 -15.64 9.68
CA GLU A 438 4.28 -15.68 10.00
C GLU A 438 3.91 -14.95 11.30
N GLN A 439 4.88 -14.82 12.20
CA GLN A 439 4.71 -14.05 13.43
C GLN A 439 4.91 -12.54 13.23
N ASN A 440 5.37 -12.10 12.05
CA ASN A 440 5.45 -10.67 11.76
C ASN A 440 4.04 -10.11 11.57
N PRO A 441 3.59 -9.18 12.42
CA PRO A 441 2.21 -8.72 12.41
C PRO A 441 1.87 -7.81 11.23
N LEU A 442 2.85 -7.31 10.51
CA LEU A 442 2.71 -6.24 9.52
C LEU A 442 2.58 -6.77 8.09
N THR A 443 3.51 -7.60 7.65
CA THR A 443 3.73 -7.94 6.23
C THR A 443 2.48 -8.46 5.53
N ALA A 444 1.80 -9.44 6.11
CA ALA A 444 0.59 -10.01 5.52
C ALA A 444 -0.57 -9.00 5.48
N ARG A 445 -0.78 -8.25 6.57
CA ARG A 445 -1.79 -7.17 6.63
C ARG A 445 -1.54 -6.10 5.58
N VAL A 446 -0.30 -5.66 5.42
CA VAL A 446 0.10 -4.63 4.44
C VAL A 446 -0.18 -5.12 3.02
N MET A 447 0.20 -6.36 2.69
CA MET A 447 0.02 -6.87 1.33
C MET A 447 -1.47 -7.09 0.98
N VAL A 448 -2.26 -7.72 1.86
CA VAL A 448 -3.69 -7.90 1.57
C VAL A 448 -4.44 -6.56 1.54
N ASN A 449 -4.03 -5.57 2.34
CA ASN A 449 -4.57 -4.22 2.27
C ASN A 449 -4.30 -3.54 0.91
N ARG A 450 -3.11 -3.76 0.32
CA ARG A 450 -2.78 -3.24 -1.01
C ARG A 450 -3.62 -3.90 -2.10
N LEU A 451 -3.83 -5.22 -2.02
CA LEU A 451 -4.73 -5.92 -2.95
C LEU A 451 -6.15 -5.38 -2.85
N TRP A 452 -6.63 -5.19 -1.64
CA TRP A 452 -7.94 -4.59 -1.38
C TRP A 452 -8.05 -3.17 -1.94
N LEU A 453 -7.05 -2.33 -1.69
CA LEU A 453 -6.96 -0.96 -2.20
C LEU A 453 -7.16 -0.91 -3.73
N GLN A 454 -6.46 -1.77 -4.47
CA GLN A 454 -6.54 -1.75 -5.93
C GLN A 454 -7.91 -2.22 -6.45
N HIS A 455 -8.60 -3.13 -5.75
CA HIS A 455 -9.94 -3.57 -6.13
C HIS A 455 -11.06 -2.60 -5.77
N PHE A 456 -10.93 -1.89 -4.63
CA PHE A 456 -12.00 -1.01 -4.13
C PHE A 456 -11.66 0.49 -4.20
N GLY A 457 -10.47 0.86 -4.63
CA GLY A 457 -10.00 2.24 -4.69
C GLY A 457 -9.56 2.81 -3.34
N GLN A 458 -9.87 2.13 -2.24
CA GLN A 458 -9.48 2.49 -0.87
C GLN A 458 -9.10 1.22 -0.10
N GLY A 459 -8.01 1.29 0.67
CA GLY A 459 -7.62 0.21 1.57
C GLY A 459 -8.57 0.04 2.76
N LEU A 460 -8.57 -1.13 3.37
CA LEU A 460 -9.16 -1.32 4.70
C LEU A 460 -8.46 -0.41 5.72
N VAL A 461 -7.15 -0.24 5.57
CA VAL A 461 -6.33 0.84 6.14
C VAL A 461 -6.04 1.82 5.01
N ARG A 462 -6.54 3.04 5.10
CA ARG A 462 -6.50 4.03 4.02
C ARG A 462 -5.14 4.73 3.86
N SER A 463 -4.22 4.48 4.79
CA SER A 463 -2.81 4.90 4.74
C SER A 463 -1.90 3.71 4.44
N PRO A 464 -1.80 3.22 3.17
CA PRO A 464 -1.19 1.93 2.85
C PRO A 464 0.33 1.85 3.12
N ASN A 465 1.01 2.99 3.26
CA ASN A 465 2.43 3.09 3.63
C ASN A 465 2.65 3.46 5.10
N ASN A 466 1.57 3.61 5.90
CA ASN A 466 1.67 3.97 7.30
C ASN A 466 0.59 3.26 8.13
N PHE A 467 0.98 2.19 8.81
CA PHE A 467 0.20 1.43 9.78
C PHE A 467 0.54 1.84 11.23
N GLY A 468 1.44 2.81 11.39
CA GLY A 468 1.79 3.39 12.68
C GLY A 468 0.70 4.32 13.23
N PHE A 469 1.00 4.97 14.33
CA PHE A 469 0.07 5.80 15.11
C PHE A 469 -0.56 6.97 14.33
N LYS A 470 0.14 7.52 13.34
CA LYS A 470 -0.38 8.58 12.46
C LYS A 470 -1.04 8.03 11.20
N GLY A 471 -1.06 6.72 11.01
CA GLY A 471 -1.87 6.07 9.99
C GLY A 471 -3.35 5.98 10.38
N GLU A 472 -4.19 5.65 9.42
CA GLU A 472 -5.62 5.42 9.70
C GLU A 472 -5.83 4.04 10.34
N LEU A 473 -6.82 3.95 11.21
CA LEU A 473 -7.26 2.67 11.77
C LEU A 473 -8.00 1.85 10.70
N PRO A 474 -7.93 0.53 10.75
CA PRO A 474 -8.66 -0.32 9.80
C PRO A 474 -10.17 -0.15 9.98
N THR A 475 -10.89 0.04 8.87
CA THR A 475 -12.36 0.12 8.86
C THR A 475 -13.02 -1.18 9.27
N HIS A 476 -12.39 -2.31 8.91
CA HIS A 476 -12.83 -3.68 9.17
C HIS A 476 -11.66 -4.52 9.70
N PRO A 477 -11.26 -4.33 10.98
CA PRO A 477 -10.07 -4.99 11.53
C PRO A 477 -10.15 -6.51 11.46
N GLY A 478 -11.32 -7.11 11.75
CA GLY A 478 -11.51 -8.56 11.63
C GLY A 478 -11.36 -9.07 10.20
N LEU A 479 -11.83 -8.34 9.19
CA LEU A 479 -11.63 -8.72 7.79
C LEU A 479 -10.17 -8.64 7.37
N LEU A 480 -9.46 -7.59 7.81
CA LEU A 480 -8.04 -7.43 7.53
C LEU A 480 -7.22 -8.60 8.09
N ASP A 481 -7.45 -8.96 9.34
CA ASP A 481 -6.75 -10.07 10.01
C ASP A 481 -7.13 -11.43 9.44
N TRP A 482 -8.39 -11.61 9.05
CA TRP A 482 -8.84 -12.82 8.39
C TRP A 482 -8.17 -12.98 7.01
N LEU A 483 -8.13 -11.93 6.17
CA LEU A 483 -7.45 -11.95 4.88
C LEU A 483 -5.94 -12.18 5.03
N ALA A 484 -5.31 -11.53 6.00
CA ALA A 484 -3.89 -11.75 6.31
C ALA A 484 -3.62 -13.20 6.73
N SER A 485 -4.50 -13.78 7.55
CA SER A 485 -4.41 -15.19 7.95
C SER A 485 -4.61 -16.14 6.77
N GLU A 486 -5.57 -15.85 5.87
CA GLU A 486 -5.80 -16.61 4.64
C GLU A 486 -4.62 -16.51 3.67
N PHE A 487 -3.94 -15.39 3.61
CA PHE A 487 -2.75 -15.21 2.79
C PHE A 487 -1.58 -16.08 3.28
N MET A 488 -1.36 -16.10 4.59
CA MET A 488 -0.28 -16.89 5.22
C MET A 488 -0.62 -18.39 5.31
N ARG A 489 -1.85 -18.70 5.70
CA ARG A 489 -2.32 -20.07 5.99
C ARG A 489 -3.71 -20.28 5.40
N PRO A 490 -3.79 -20.71 4.14
CA PRO A 490 -5.06 -20.91 3.43
C PRO A 490 -5.99 -21.91 4.11
N THR A 491 -7.29 -21.59 4.23
CA THR A 491 -8.34 -22.50 4.67
C THR A 491 -9.53 -22.55 3.73
N VAL A 492 -9.72 -21.48 2.94
CA VAL A 492 -10.73 -21.43 1.88
C VAL A 492 -10.03 -21.66 0.54
N ASP A 493 -10.57 -22.57 -0.27
CA ASP A 493 -9.99 -22.96 -1.57
C ASP A 493 -8.51 -23.36 -1.42
N ALA A 494 -8.26 -24.56 -0.94
CA ALA A 494 -6.92 -25.09 -0.67
C ALA A 494 -5.93 -24.79 -1.80
N GLY A 495 -4.87 -24.05 -1.51
CA GLY A 495 -3.85 -23.62 -2.46
C GLY A 495 -2.56 -23.23 -1.75
N PRO A 496 -1.51 -22.87 -2.47
CA PRO A 496 -0.25 -22.51 -1.87
C PRO A 496 -0.38 -21.23 -1.02
N ALA A 497 0.31 -21.24 0.13
CA ALA A 497 0.40 -20.08 1.01
C ALA A 497 1.19 -18.93 0.33
N TRP A 498 0.95 -17.72 0.76
CA TRP A 498 1.63 -16.52 0.32
C TRP A 498 1.50 -16.21 -1.19
N THR A 499 0.43 -16.69 -1.87
CA THR A 499 0.16 -16.43 -3.28
C THR A 499 -0.93 -15.37 -3.45
N LEU A 500 -0.72 -14.48 -4.43
CA LEU A 500 -1.58 -13.30 -4.62
C LEU A 500 -2.84 -13.63 -5.41
N LYS A 501 -2.74 -14.48 -6.44
CA LYS A 501 -3.88 -14.81 -7.33
C LYS A 501 -5.06 -15.41 -6.56
N ARG A 502 -4.75 -16.21 -5.53
CA ARG A 502 -5.79 -16.75 -4.65
C ARG A 502 -6.54 -15.66 -3.88
N ILE A 503 -5.83 -14.66 -3.36
CA ILE A 503 -6.47 -13.53 -2.64
C ILE A 503 -7.28 -12.66 -3.60
N HIS A 504 -6.79 -12.42 -4.82
CA HIS A 504 -7.58 -11.75 -5.86
C HIS A 504 -8.89 -12.48 -6.11
N LYS A 505 -8.84 -13.79 -6.35
CA LYS A 505 -10.03 -14.60 -6.59
C LYS A 505 -10.99 -14.53 -5.40
N LEU A 506 -10.48 -14.66 -4.19
CA LEU A 506 -11.26 -14.58 -2.96
C LEU A 506 -12.00 -13.25 -2.83
N ILE A 507 -11.34 -12.13 -3.09
CA ILE A 507 -11.96 -10.80 -3.07
C ILE A 507 -13.01 -10.68 -4.18
N MET A 508 -12.66 -11.03 -5.42
CA MET A 508 -13.50 -10.78 -6.60
C MET A 508 -14.71 -11.70 -6.70
N THR A 509 -14.69 -12.87 -6.04
CA THR A 509 -15.86 -13.77 -5.99
C THR A 509 -16.87 -13.37 -4.92
N SER A 510 -16.53 -12.43 -4.02
CA SER A 510 -17.47 -11.89 -3.02
C SER A 510 -18.63 -11.12 -3.65
N SER A 511 -19.77 -11.07 -2.99
CA SER A 511 -20.90 -10.20 -3.34
C SER A 511 -20.54 -8.73 -3.19
N THR A 512 -19.69 -8.41 -2.23
CA THR A 512 -19.17 -7.06 -1.98
C THR A 512 -18.46 -6.49 -3.20
N TYR A 513 -17.59 -7.27 -3.87
CA TYR A 513 -16.95 -6.84 -5.11
C TYR A 513 -17.95 -6.69 -6.27
N ARG A 514 -19.02 -7.51 -6.28
CA ARG A 514 -20.03 -7.55 -7.35
C ARG A 514 -21.18 -6.57 -7.15
N GLN A 515 -21.16 -5.70 -6.14
CA GLN A 515 -22.17 -4.67 -5.92
C GLN A 515 -22.22 -3.66 -7.06
N ARG A 516 -23.40 -3.02 -7.22
CA ARG A 516 -23.54 -1.78 -8.03
C ARG A 516 -22.84 -0.61 -7.35
N SER A 517 -22.47 0.39 -8.16
CA SER A 517 -21.95 1.68 -7.71
C SER A 517 -23.03 2.70 -7.30
N VAL A 518 -24.30 2.33 -7.44
CA VAL A 518 -25.48 3.12 -7.04
C VAL A 518 -26.32 2.34 -6.03
N HIS A 519 -27.01 3.04 -5.13
CA HIS A 519 -27.83 2.43 -4.10
C HIS A 519 -29.16 3.18 -3.92
N PRO A 520 -30.31 2.48 -3.68
CA PRO A 520 -31.60 3.15 -3.49
C PRO A 520 -31.62 4.16 -2.33
N HIS A 521 -30.86 3.90 -1.28
CA HIS A 521 -30.75 4.78 -0.12
C HIS A 521 -29.48 5.65 -0.15
N GLU A 522 -28.97 5.98 -1.33
CA GLU A 522 -27.68 6.68 -1.50
C GLU A 522 -27.64 8.02 -0.76
N THR A 523 -28.70 8.83 -0.86
CA THR A 523 -28.82 10.12 -0.17
C THR A 523 -28.70 9.95 1.35
N GLN A 524 -29.43 8.98 1.92
CA GLN A 524 -29.43 8.71 3.36
C GLN A 524 -28.09 8.17 3.85
N TYR A 525 -27.49 7.22 3.11
CA TYR A 525 -26.25 6.57 3.52
C TYR A 525 -25.04 7.50 3.36
N SER A 526 -25.03 8.34 2.30
CA SER A 526 -23.97 9.31 2.10
C SER A 526 -23.90 10.39 3.20
N GLN A 527 -25.01 10.75 3.83
CA GLN A 527 -25.00 11.66 4.99
C GLN A 527 -24.25 11.08 6.20
N ARG A 528 -24.25 9.74 6.35
CA ARG A 528 -23.61 9.04 7.48
C ARG A 528 -22.23 8.49 7.13
N ASP A 529 -22.04 8.09 5.88
CA ASP A 529 -20.82 7.47 5.37
C ASP A 529 -20.55 7.93 3.93
N PHE A 530 -20.24 9.22 3.78
CA PHE A 530 -19.94 9.84 2.46
C PHE A 530 -18.82 9.14 1.72
N LEU A 531 -17.78 8.71 2.45
CA LEU A 531 -16.60 8.05 1.89
C LEU A 531 -16.79 6.54 1.66
N ASN A 532 -18.01 6.02 1.86
CA ASN A 532 -18.33 4.60 1.71
C ASN A 532 -17.34 3.68 2.47
N ARG A 533 -16.98 4.07 3.68
CA ARG A 533 -16.05 3.30 4.54
C ARG A 533 -16.62 1.93 4.95
N ASN A 534 -17.95 1.83 5.00
CA ASN A 534 -18.67 0.60 5.36
C ASN A 534 -18.93 -0.30 4.14
N LEU A 535 -18.61 0.14 2.91
CA LEU A 535 -18.75 -0.63 1.66
C LEU A 535 -20.21 -1.04 1.37
N TRP A 536 -21.16 -0.12 1.61
CA TRP A 536 -22.58 -0.34 1.30
C TRP A 536 -22.89 -0.31 -0.20
N LYS A 537 -21.96 0.22 -1.05
CA LYS A 537 -21.97 0.12 -2.51
C LYS A 537 -20.55 -0.10 -3.05
N PHE A 538 -20.41 -0.39 -4.34
CA PHE A 538 -19.11 -0.37 -5.01
C PHE A 538 -18.67 1.08 -5.29
N ASN A 539 -17.38 1.39 -5.16
CA ASN A 539 -16.83 2.70 -5.50
C ASN A 539 -16.55 2.77 -7.01
N ARG A 540 -17.15 3.74 -7.71
CA ARG A 540 -16.72 4.08 -9.06
C ARG A 540 -15.30 4.58 -9.04
N ARG A 541 -14.46 4.10 -9.96
CA ARG A 541 -13.02 4.41 -9.98
C ARG A 541 -12.59 4.88 -11.36
N ARG A 542 -11.74 5.91 -11.41
CA ARG A 542 -11.04 6.27 -12.63
C ARG A 542 -9.96 5.22 -12.90
N ILE A 543 -9.79 4.80 -14.18
CA ILE A 543 -8.67 3.94 -14.58
C ILE A 543 -7.35 4.72 -14.52
N SER A 544 -6.22 4.01 -14.34
CA SER A 544 -4.90 4.65 -14.31
C SER A 544 -4.54 5.28 -15.66
N SER A 545 -3.62 6.23 -15.64
CA SER A 545 -3.11 6.88 -16.86
C SER A 545 -2.57 5.86 -17.88
N GLU A 546 -1.91 4.81 -17.43
CA GLU A 546 -1.43 3.73 -18.28
C GLU A 546 -2.58 2.92 -18.88
N SER A 547 -3.57 2.56 -18.05
CA SER A 547 -4.75 1.83 -18.54
C SER A 547 -5.57 2.67 -19.51
N LEU A 548 -5.65 3.99 -19.31
CA LEU A 548 -6.32 4.91 -20.21
C LEU A 548 -5.65 4.92 -21.59
N ARG A 549 -4.32 5.12 -21.63
CA ARG A 549 -3.56 5.08 -22.87
C ARG A 549 -3.66 3.73 -23.57
N ASP A 550 -3.50 2.64 -22.82
CA ASP A 550 -3.55 1.28 -23.35
C ASP A 550 -4.96 0.92 -23.87
N ALA A 551 -6.02 1.39 -23.19
CA ALA A 551 -7.41 1.21 -23.65
C ALA A 551 -7.68 1.94 -24.98
N MET A 552 -7.20 3.19 -25.13
CA MET A 552 -7.33 3.92 -26.40
C MET A 552 -6.64 3.18 -27.56
N LEU A 553 -5.43 2.64 -27.33
CA LEU A 553 -4.73 1.82 -28.32
C LEU A 553 -5.46 0.52 -28.64
N ALA A 554 -6.07 -0.12 -27.61
CA ALA A 554 -6.79 -1.37 -27.76
C ALA A 554 -8.07 -1.20 -28.57
N VAL A 555 -8.89 -0.18 -28.26
CA VAL A 555 -10.13 0.09 -28.99
C VAL A 555 -9.86 0.56 -30.43
N GLY A 556 -8.79 1.34 -30.64
CA GLY A 556 -8.30 1.72 -31.95
C GLY A 556 -7.67 0.58 -32.78
N GLY A 557 -7.50 -0.61 -32.17
CA GLY A 557 -6.90 -1.78 -32.83
C GLY A 557 -5.40 -1.65 -33.11
N ARG A 558 -4.72 -0.79 -32.36
CA ARG A 558 -3.29 -0.49 -32.55
C ARG A 558 -2.39 -1.01 -31.42
N LEU A 559 -2.96 -1.59 -30.36
CA LEU A 559 -2.16 -2.05 -29.22
C LEU A 559 -1.24 -3.21 -29.61
N ASN A 560 0.06 -2.98 -29.51
CA ASN A 560 1.08 -4.02 -29.66
C ASN A 560 1.24 -4.79 -28.35
N MET A 561 0.95 -6.08 -28.39
CA MET A 561 0.91 -6.98 -27.23
C MET A 561 2.27 -7.64 -26.93
N ARG A 562 3.36 -7.20 -27.56
CA ARG A 562 4.71 -7.71 -27.27
C ARG A 562 5.13 -7.38 -25.85
N MET A 563 5.56 -8.40 -25.12
CA MET A 563 6.00 -8.30 -23.73
C MET A 563 7.52 -8.19 -23.61
N GLY A 564 7.95 -7.59 -22.51
CA GLY A 564 9.36 -7.59 -22.06
C GLY A 564 10.31 -6.76 -22.93
N GLY A 565 11.57 -6.79 -22.54
CA GLY A 565 12.64 -6.11 -23.25
C GLY A 565 12.79 -4.62 -22.95
N PRO A 566 13.76 -3.95 -23.58
CA PRO A 566 14.00 -2.52 -23.35
C PRO A 566 12.77 -1.66 -23.55
N SER A 567 12.72 -0.54 -22.86
CA SER A 567 11.62 0.41 -22.93
C SER A 567 11.64 1.21 -24.20
N PHE A 568 10.44 1.57 -24.69
CA PHE A 568 10.30 2.47 -25.82
C PHE A 568 10.21 3.94 -25.36
N TYR A 569 10.70 4.84 -26.19
CA TYR A 569 10.58 6.28 -26.00
C TYR A 569 9.29 6.77 -26.67
N PRO A 570 8.31 7.32 -25.92
CA PRO A 570 7.09 7.86 -26.52
C PRO A 570 7.39 9.09 -27.37
N GLY A 571 6.47 9.40 -28.30
CA GLY A 571 6.48 10.69 -29.00
C GLY A 571 6.18 11.82 -28.02
N MET A 572 6.97 12.87 -28.06
CA MET A 572 6.78 14.09 -27.28
C MET A 572 6.84 15.30 -28.21
N SER A 573 6.07 16.34 -27.87
CA SER A 573 6.13 17.60 -28.63
C SER A 573 7.46 18.33 -28.39
N ALA A 574 7.81 19.26 -29.27
CA ALA A 574 9.02 20.08 -29.13
C ALA A 574 9.02 20.87 -27.81
N GLU A 575 7.86 21.43 -27.44
CA GLU A 575 7.68 22.17 -26.18
C GLU A 575 7.88 21.26 -24.95
N ALA A 576 7.42 20.01 -25.01
CA ALA A 576 7.64 19.05 -23.93
C ALA A 576 9.10 18.63 -23.81
N LEU A 577 9.89 18.78 -24.85
CA LEU A 577 11.33 18.48 -24.86
C LEU A 577 12.20 19.72 -24.56
N GLU A 578 11.59 20.91 -24.56
CA GLU A 578 12.30 22.15 -24.24
C GLU A 578 12.83 22.11 -22.80
N GLY A 579 14.08 22.57 -22.63
CA GLY A 579 14.76 22.56 -21.33
C GLY A 579 15.37 21.22 -20.92
N LEU A 580 15.33 20.16 -21.75
CA LEU A 580 16.14 18.99 -21.51
C LEU A 580 17.63 19.35 -21.58
N SER A 581 18.35 19.03 -20.50
CA SER A 581 19.80 19.19 -20.49
C SER A 581 20.43 18.31 -21.60
N ARG A 582 21.36 18.85 -22.38
CA ARG A 582 22.17 18.06 -23.35
C ARG A 582 22.91 16.91 -22.67
N LYS A 583 23.22 17.05 -21.37
CA LYS A 583 23.83 15.99 -20.56
C LYS A 583 22.89 14.82 -20.26
N ALA A 584 21.57 15.03 -20.37
CA ALA A 584 20.56 14.00 -20.16
C ALA A 584 20.36 13.04 -21.34
N GLY A 585 21.12 13.26 -22.45
CA GLY A 585 21.03 12.49 -23.69
C GLY A 585 19.85 12.94 -24.59
N ASP A 586 19.94 12.62 -25.87
CA ASP A 586 18.92 12.96 -26.86
C ASP A 586 17.65 12.09 -26.66
N TRP A 587 16.48 12.76 -26.68
CA TRP A 587 15.20 12.06 -26.72
C TRP A 587 14.85 11.70 -28.16
N LYS A 588 15.10 10.46 -28.55
CA LYS A 588 14.73 9.95 -29.87
C LYS A 588 13.52 9.03 -29.73
N SER A 589 12.37 9.46 -30.25
CA SER A 589 11.16 8.63 -30.24
C SER A 589 11.38 7.30 -30.92
N SER A 590 10.90 6.22 -30.33
CA SER A 590 10.95 4.88 -30.91
C SER A 590 10.06 4.77 -32.14
N PRO A 591 10.24 3.76 -33.02
CA PRO A 591 9.33 3.47 -34.13
C PRO A 591 7.88 3.35 -33.70
N ALA A 592 6.93 3.61 -34.60
CA ALA A 592 5.50 3.66 -34.30
C ALA A 592 4.97 2.35 -33.70
N ASP A 593 5.47 1.21 -34.18
CA ASP A 593 5.11 -0.12 -33.66
C ASP A 593 5.51 -0.28 -32.19
N GLU A 594 6.74 0.09 -31.82
CA GLU A 594 7.22 0.09 -30.44
C GLU A 594 6.42 1.04 -29.56
N ARG A 595 6.11 2.24 -30.05
CA ARG A 595 5.30 3.23 -29.34
C ARG A 595 3.84 2.79 -29.13
N SER A 596 3.42 1.75 -29.80
CA SER A 596 2.10 1.14 -29.63
C SER A 596 2.06 0.05 -28.54
N ARG A 597 3.18 -0.30 -27.94
CA ARG A 597 3.24 -1.26 -26.82
C ARG A 597 2.56 -0.73 -25.57
N ARG A 598 2.28 -1.64 -24.64
CA ARG A 598 1.70 -1.31 -23.34
C ARG A 598 2.54 -0.28 -22.59
N SER A 599 1.86 0.61 -21.86
CA SER A 599 2.48 1.72 -21.13
C SER A 599 3.47 1.28 -20.07
N ILE A 600 3.38 0.03 -19.56
CA ILE A 600 4.37 -0.53 -18.62
C ILE A 600 5.78 -0.61 -19.23
N TYR A 601 5.89 -0.66 -20.55
CA TYR A 601 7.15 -0.69 -21.31
C TYR A 601 7.58 0.69 -21.82
N MET A 602 6.87 1.75 -21.42
CA MET A 602 7.25 3.12 -21.77
C MET A 602 8.40 3.58 -20.88
N MET A 603 9.40 4.25 -21.48
CA MET A 603 10.52 4.85 -20.77
C MET A 603 10.04 5.79 -19.65
N THR A 604 10.41 5.47 -18.44
CA THR A 604 10.13 6.29 -17.25
C THR A 604 11.39 7.09 -16.91
N LYS A 605 11.48 8.32 -17.45
CA LYS A 605 12.57 9.25 -17.18
C LYS A 605 12.16 10.24 -16.10
N ARG A 606 12.89 10.32 -14.98
CA ARG A 606 12.51 11.15 -13.82
C ARG A 606 12.38 12.62 -14.13
N SER A 607 13.34 13.15 -14.89
CA SER A 607 13.30 14.57 -15.30
C SER A 607 12.22 14.90 -16.33
N ARG A 608 11.60 13.88 -16.95
CA ARG A 608 10.67 14.12 -18.06
C ARG A 608 9.69 12.95 -18.24
N LEU A 609 8.59 13.01 -17.51
CA LEU A 609 7.46 12.11 -17.71
C LEU A 609 6.59 12.58 -18.87
N LEU A 610 5.89 11.66 -19.54
CA LEU A 610 4.94 12.00 -20.60
C LEU A 610 3.80 12.87 -20.03
N PRO A 611 3.50 14.07 -20.59
CA PRO A 611 2.48 14.97 -20.03
C PRO A 611 1.10 14.34 -19.81
N LEU A 612 0.64 13.48 -20.71
CA LEU A 612 -0.61 12.73 -20.53
C LEU A 612 -0.60 11.89 -19.24
N MET A 613 0.53 11.29 -18.89
CA MET A 613 0.64 10.47 -17.66
C MET A 613 0.54 11.34 -16.42
N THR A 614 1.29 12.44 -16.35
CA THR A 614 1.29 13.35 -15.20
C THR A 614 -0.04 14.07 -15.02
N THR A 615 -0.73 14.44 -16.12
CA THR A 615 -2.07 15.03 -16.07
C THR A 615 -3.09 14.07 -15.44
N PHE A 616 -2.90 12.75 -15.60
CA PHE A 616 -3.75 11.71 -15.04
C PHE A 616 -3.11 11.02 -13.81
N ASP A 617 -2.41 11.81 -12.97
CA ASP A 617 -1.90 11.42 -11.66
C ASP A 617 -0.93 10.23 -11.69
N PHE A 618 0.00 10.20 -12.65
CA PHE A 618 1.11 9.25 -12.59
C PHE A 618 1.94 9.50 -11.33
N SER A 619 2.46 8.43 -10.71
CA SER A 619 3.20 8.53 -9.45
C SER A 619 4.48 9.35 -9.55
N ASP A 620 4.83 10.02 -8.45
CA ASP A 620 6.20 10.51 -8.24
C ASP A 620 7.15 9.31 -8.17
N THR A 621 8.15 9.31 -9.04
CA THR A 621 9.15 8.24 -9.12
C THR A 621 10.35 8.46 -8.20
N THR A 622 10.35 9.52 -7.38
CA THR A 622 11.44 9.83 -6.44
C THR A 622 11.21 9.23 -5.06
N ALA A 623 9.95 8.93 -4.71
CA ALA A 623 9.56 8.38 -3.42
C ALA A 623 8.66 7.14 -3.56
N SER A 624 8.58 6.32 -2.51
CA SER A 624 7.66 5.17 -2.44
C SER A 624 6.20 5.63 -2.45
N CYS A 625 5.45 5.28 -3.51
CA CYS A 625 4.05 5.62 -3.65
C CYS A 625 3.16 4.41 -3.37
N GLY A 626 2.48 4.39 -2.23
CA GLY A 626 1.55 3.32 -1.84
C GLY A 626 0.17 3.44 -2.44
N GLN A 627 -0.23 4.65 -2.79
CA GLN A 627 -1.47 5.00 -3.44
C GLN A 627 -1.27 6.29 -4.20
N ARG A 628 -1.64 6.30 -5.48
CA ARG A 628 -1.66 7.53 -6.29
C ARG A 628 -2.85 8.40 -5.89
N ASP A 629 -2.70 9.69 -6.04
CA ASP A 629 -3.83 10.60 -6.02
C ASP A 629 -4.79 10.30 -7.17
N VAL A 630 -6.05 10.64 -7.00
CA VAL A 630 -7.07 10.57 -8.05
C VAL A 630 -7.80 11.90 -8.06
N THR A 631 -7.29 12.80 -8.90
CA THR A 631 -7.88 14.14 -9.07
C THR A 631 -8.95 14.14 -10.17
N THR A 632 -9.87 15.08 -10.12
CA THR A 632 -10.81 15.39 -11.21
C THR A 632 -10.74 16.88 -11.46
N VAL A 633 -9.97 17.28 -12.45
CA VAL A 633 -9.65 18.68 -12.74
C VAL A 633 -9.81 18.98 -14.23
N ALA A 634 -10.16 20.24 -14.56
CA ALA A 634 -10.38 20.68 -15.93
C ALA A 634 -9.22 20.37 -16.91
N PRO A 635 -7.93 20.48 -16.51
CA PRO A 635 -6.82 20.11 -17.38
C PRO A 635 -6.86 18.69 -17.94
N GLN A 636 -7.49 17.73 -17.23
CA GLN A 636 -7.63 16.36 -17.72
C GLN A 636 -8.56 16.27 -18.94
N ALA A 637 -9.71 16.93 -18.88
CA ALA A 637 -10.62 17.01 -20.02
C ALA A 637 -9.97 17.73 -21.21
N LEU A 638 -9.32 18.88 -20.97
CA LEU A 638 -8.61 19.63 -21.99
C LEU A 638 -7.46 18.83 -22.62
N ALA A 639 -6.73 18.06 -21.80
CA ALA A 639 -5.67 17.19 -22.30
C ALA A 639 -6.22 16.13 -23.25
N LEU A 640 -7.34 15.50 -22.95
CA LEU A 640 -7.95 14.50 -23.85
C LEU A 640 -8.48 15.16 -25.12
N LEU A 641 -9.11 16.32 -25.01
CA LEU A 641 -9.67 17.03 -26.17
C LEU A 641 -8.60 17.52 -27.16
N ASN A 642 -7.43 17.95 -26.67
CA ASN A 642 -6.42 18.60 -27.51
C ASN A 642 -5.19 17.73 -27.79
N ASN A 643 -5.07 16.55 -27.19
CA ASN A 643 -3.86 15.73 -27.32
C ASN A 643 -3.80 15.02 -28.66
N GLN A 644 -2.72 15.17 -29.39
CA GLN A 644 -2.48 14.52 -30.68
C GLN A 644 -2.61 12.98 -30.61
N PHE A 645 -2.21 12.38 -29.48
CA PHE A 645 -2.35 10.95 -29.28
C PHE A 645 -3.82 10.54 -29.25
N THR A 646 -4.70 11.28 -28.54
CA THR A 646 -6.13 11.01 -28.47
C THR A 646 -6.78 11.15 -29.86
N HIS A 647 -6.45 12.20 -30.61
CA HIS A 647 -6.90 12.36 -31.99
C HIS A 647 -6.48 11.20 -32.90
N ALA A 648 -5.21 10.80 -32.83
CA ALA A 648 -4.70 9.69 -33.62
C ALA A 648 -5.38 8.33 -33.29
N GLN A 649 -5.79 8.12 -32.00
CA GLN A 649 -6.54 6.92 -31.63
C GLN A 649 -8.02 7.03 -32.07
N SER A 650 -8.61 8.22 -32.08
CA SER A 650 -9.95 8.45 -32.62
C SER A 650 -10.04 8.15 -34.12
N GLU A 651 -9.05 8.60 -34.90
CA GLU A 651 -8.91 8.26 -36.31
C GLU A 651 -8.71 6.76 -36.54
N ALA A 652 -7.86 6.13 -35.71
CA ALA A 652 -7.63 4.69 -35.81
C ALA A 652 -8.89 3.88 -35.51
N LEU A 653 -9.67 4.30 -34.50
CA LEU A 653 -10.98 3.70 -34.20
C LEU A 653 -11.95 3.88 -35.36
N ALA A 654 -12.09 5.09 -35.91
CA ALA A 654 -12.95 5.37 -37.08
C ALA A 654 -12.59 4.47 -38.28
N LYS A 655 -11.30 4.32 -38.57
CA LYS A 655 -10.80 3.42 -39.62
C LYS A 655 -11.17 1.95 -39.33
N ARG A 656 -11.03 1.53 -38.06
CA ARG A 656 -11.44 0.18 -37.64
C ARG A 656 -12.92 -0.04 -37.83
N LEU A 657 -13.78 0.91 -37.45
CA LEU A 657 -15.22 0.83 -37.60
C LEU A 657 -15.64 0.73 -39.07
N ALA A 658 -15.06 1.59 -39.92
CA ALA A 658 -15.33 1.58 -41.37
C ALA A 658 -14.90 0.28 -42.03
N GLY A 659 -13.90 -0.40 -41.55
CA GLY A 659 -13.43 -1.69 -42.07
C GLY A 659 -14.21 -2.92 -41.60
N HIS A 660 -14.99 -2.82 -40.51
CA HIS A 660 -15.67 -3.96 -39.89
C HIS A 660 -17.19 -3.86 -39.88
N ALA A 661 -17.77 -2.71 -40.18
CA ALA A 661 -19.20 -2.53 -40.15
C ALA A 661 -19.69 -1.74 -41.37
N ALA A 662 -20.69 -2.29 -42.07
CA ALA A 662 -21.36 -1.62 -43.17
C ALA A 662 -22.54 -0.79 -42.66
N GLY A 663 -22.53 0.50 -42.97
CA GLY A 663 -23.60 1.42 -42.58
C GLY A 663 -23.41 2.09 -41.22
N THR A 664 -24.05 3.26 -41.10
CA THR A 664 -23.86 4.17 -39.95
C THR A 664 -24.30 3.55 -38.63
N VAL A 665 -25.45 2.90 -38.60
CA VAL A 665 -26.03 2.30 -37.38
C VAL A 665 -25.09 1.21 -36.82
N GLU A 666 -24.58 0.32 -37.66
CA GLU A 666 -23.71 -0.77 -37.22
C GLU A 666 -22.31 -0.25 -36.79
N GLN A 667 -21.81 0.81 -37.42
CA GLN A 667 -20.60 1.50 -37.00
C GLN A 667 -20.75 2.14 -35.59
N VAL A 668 -21.88 2.80 -35.34
CA VAL A 668 -22.20 3.35 -34.01
C VAL A 668 -22.32 2.24 -32.98
N LYS A 669 -23.06 1.16 -33.25
CA LYS A 669 -23.16 0.02 -32.33
C LYS A 669 -21.78 -0.57 -31.98
N LEU A 670 -20.96 -0.81 -32.99
CA LEU A 670 -19.60 -1.33 -32.79
C LEU A 670 -18.72 -0.36 -32.00
N ALA A 671 -18.85 0.95 -32.20
CA ALA A 671 -18.13 1.97 -31.45
C ALA A 671 -18.46 1.88 -29.95
N TRP A 672 -19.75 1.77 -29.57
CA TRP A 672 -20.17 1.59 -28.18
C TRP A 672 -19.71 0.26 -27.59
N GLN A 673 -19.78 -0.81 -28.36
CA GLN A 673 -19.31 -2.12 -27.92
C GLN A 673 -17.80 -2.11 -27.61
N LEU A 674 -17.00 -1.47 -28.45
CA LEU A 674 -15.54 -1.36 -28.27
C LEU A 674 -15.19 -0.42 -27.10
N ALA A 675 -15.84 0.74 -27.02
CA ALA A 675 -15.51 1.75 -26.00
C ALA A 675 -16.06 1.40 -24.61
N PHE A 676 -17.32 0.90 -24.55
CA PHE A 676 -18.07 0.75 -23.30
C PHE A 676 -18.47 -0.69 -22.97
N GLY A 677 -18.35 -1.64 -23.93
CA GLY A 677 -18.75 -3.04 -23.74
C GLY A 677 -20.26 -3.26 -23.78
N ARG A 678 -21.04 -2.32 -24.36
CA ARG A 678 -22.51 -2.37 -24.49
C ARG A 678 -22.99 -1.78 -25.80
N ASN A 679 -24.20 -2.05 -26.16
CA ASN A 679 -24.86 -1.32 -27.25
C ASN A 679 -25.27 0.10 -26.80
N PRO A 680 -25.41 1.06 -27.73
CA PRO A 680 -26.06 2.32 -27.43
C PRO A 680 -27.56 2.08 -27.13
N SER A 681 -28.14 2.93 -26.29
CA SER A 681 -29.59 3.06 -26.18
C SER A 681 -30.13 3.74 -27.43
N ASP A 682 -31.47 3.67 -27.66
CA ASP A 682 -32.11 4.31 -28.83
C ASP A 682 -31.85 5.83 -28.84
N GLY A 683 -31.86 6.48 -27.67
CA GLY A 683 -31.53 7.90 -27.54
C GLY A 683 -30.06 8.22 -27.88
N GLU A 684 -29.10 7.41 -27.42
CA GLU A 684 -27.68 7.56 -27.75
C GLU A 684 -27.43 7.30 -29.26
N LEU A 685 -28.12 6.31 -29.83
CA LEU A 685 -28.04 6.03 -31.26
C LEU A 685 -28.51 7.22 -32.09
N GLY A 686 -29.69 7.79 -31.77
CA GLY A 686 -30.20 8.97 -32.46
C GLY A 686 -29.28 10.19 -32.32
N GLN A 687 -28.74 10.42 -31.14
CA GLN A 687 -27.74 11.52 -30.91
C GLN A 687 -26.48 11.32 -31.76
N ALA A 688 -25.98 10.07 -31.83
CA ALA A 688 -24.80 9.76 -32.63
C ALA A 688 -25.05 9.93 -34.13
N GLU A 689 -26.24 9.54 -34.65
CA GLU A 689 -26.61 9.74 -36.04
C GLU A 689 -26.72 11.23 -36.38
N ASN A 690 -27.34 12.02 -35.51
CA ASN A 690 -27.43 13.48 -35.69
C ASN A 690 -26.03 14.12 -35.69
N HIS A 691 -25.17 13.75 -34.73
CA HIS A 691 -23.79 14.22 -34.70
C HIS A 691 -23.04 13.89 -36.00
N LEU A 692 -23.14 12.66 -36.48
CA LEU A 692 -22.51 12.24 -37.73
C LEU A 692 -23.06 13.03 -38.94
N HIS A 693 -24.35 13.34 -38.98
CA HIS A 693 -24.96 14.14 -40.03
C HIS A 693 -24.40 15.59 -40.02
N GLU A 694 -24.44 16.26 -38.87
CA GLU A 694 -23.94 17.61 -38.70
C GLU A 694 -22.44 17.71 -39.02
N GLN A 695 -21.63 16.76 -38.52
CA GLN A 695 -20.21 16.75 -38.80
C GLN A 695 -19.87 16.47 -40.27
N ARG A 696 -20.67 15.66 -40.98
CA ARG A 696 -20.48 15.48 -42.42
C ARG A 696 -20.73 16.79 -43.20
N GLN A 697 -21.72 17.56 -42.78
CA GLN A 697 -21.98 18.90 -43.36
C GLN A 697 -20.84 19.88 -43.04
N HIS A 698 -20.35 19.86 -41.78
CA HIS A 698 -19.23 20.70 -41.36
C HIS A 698 -17.93 20.41 -42.12
N PHE A 699 -17.70 19.16 -42.48
CA PHE A 699 -16.52 18.74 -43.23
C PHE A 699 -16.76 18.67 -44.75
N ASP A 700 -17.88 19.19 -45.23
CA ASP A 700 -18.16 19.23 -46.67
C ASP A 700 -17.03 19.99 -47.41
N GLY A 701 -16.65 19.48 -48.58
CA GLY A 701 -15.49 19.97 -49.31
C GLY A 701 -14.12 19.52 -48.84
N ARG A 702 -14.02 18.83 -47.68
CA ARG A 702 -12.76 18.18 -47.24
C ARG A 702 -12.63 16.78 -47.81
N ASN A 703 -11.39 16.24 -47.81
CA ASN A 703 -11.17 14.87 -48.24
C ASN A 703 -11.82 13.89 -47.22
N ASN A 704 -12.72 13.03 -47.67
CA ASN A 704 -13.44 12.02 -46.91
C ASN A 704 -14.25 12.55 -45.71
N PRO A 705 -15.30 13.41 -45.94
CA PRO A 705 -16.09 13.99 -44.85
C PRO A 705 -16.72 12.97 -43.92
N GLY A 706 -17.13 11.80 -44.44
CA GLY A 706 -17.73 10.72 -43.67
C GLY A 706 -16.76 10.11 -42.67
N HIS A 707 -15.49 9.93 -43.02
CA HIS A 707 -14.46 9.46 -42.11
C HIS A 707 -14.13 10.50 -41.02
N LEU A 708 -14.06 11.78 -41.39
CA LEU A 708 -13.81 12.86 -40.41
C LEU A 708 -14.95 12.97 -39.40
N ALA A 709 -16.20 12.85 -39.85
CA ALA A 709 -17.37 12.81 -38.97
C ALA A 709 -17.31 11.61 -38.00
N LEU A 710 -16.96 10.42 -38.51
CA LEU A 710 -16.84 9.23 -37.67
C LEU A 710 -15.68 9.36 -36.68
N ALA A 711 -14.55 9.96 -37.08
CA ALA A 711 -13.41 10.24 -36.17
C ALA A 711 -13.81 11.24 -35.09
N SER A 712 -14.63 12.25 -35.40
CA SER A 712 -15.20 13.18 -34.41
C SER A 712 -16.04 12.45 -33.38
N LEU A 713 -16.96 11.56 -33.80
CA LEU A 713 -17.74 10.74 -32.88
C LEU A 713 -16.83 9.85 -32.00
N CYS A 714 -15.85 9.18 -32.59
CA CYS A 714 -14.87 8.38 -31.84
C CYS A 714 -14.14 9.23 -30.79
N HIS A 715 -13.79 10.47 -31.12
CA HIS A 715 -13.15 11.40 -30.20
C HIS A 715 -14.06 11.74 -29.02
N VAL A 716 -15.35 11.98 -29.25
CA VAL A 716 -16.34 12.17 -28.16
C VAL A 716 -16.37 10.95 -27.25
N LEU A 717 -16.46 9.73 -27.80
CA LEU A 717 -16.53 8.50 -27.00
C LEU A 717 -15.28 8.29 -26.11
N LEU A 718 -14.09 8.55 -26.66
CA LEU A 718 -12.84 8.41 -25.89
C LEU A 718 -12.69 9.47 -24.77
N ASN A 719 -13.47 10.56 -24.84
CA ASN A 719 -13.52 11.62 -23.83
C ASN A 719 -14.67 11.44 -22.82
N CYS A 720 -15.59 10.47 -23.03
CA CYS A 720 -16.69 10.23 -22.12
C CYS A 720 -16.23 9.67 -20.78
N ASN A 721 -16.92 10.07 -19.70
CA ASN A 721 -16.69 9.50 -18.37
C ASN A 721 -16.82 7.97 -18.34
N GLU A 722 -17.74 7.39 -19.12
CA GLU A 722 -17.92 5.94 -19.21
C GLU A 722 -16.69 5.21 -19.77
N PHE A 723 -15.87 5.89 -20.60
CA PHE A 723 -14.60 5.35 -21.06
C PHE A 723 -13.54 5.38 -19.98
N ILE A 724 -13.50 6.45 -19.19
CA ILE A 724 -12.44 6.78 -18.23
C ILE A 724 -12.66 6.14 -16.86
N TYR A 725 -13.91 5.84 -16.51
CA TYR A 725 -14.29 5.26 -15.21
C TYR A 725 -14.80 3.82 -15.35
N VAL A 726 -14.60 3.07 -14.28
CA VAL A 726 -15.13 1.72 -14.09
C VAL A 726 -16.10 1.73 -12.91
N ASP A 727 -17.32 1.23 -13.17
CA ASP A 727 -18.37 1.05 -12.18
C ASP A 727 -18.20 -0.24 -11.38
#